data_974e7ef1f871d1231e485b253a812c30
#
_entry.id   974e7ef1f871d1231e485b253a812c30
#
_cell.length_a   1.000
_cell.length_b   1.000
_cell.length_c   1.000
_cell.angle_alpha   90.00
_cell.angle_beta   90.00
_cell.angle_gamma   90.00
#
_symmetry.space_group_name_H-M   'P 1'
#
loop_
_entity.id
_entity.type
_entity.pdbx_description
1 polymer ?
#
loop_
_entity_poly.entity_id
_entity_poly.type
_entity_poly.pdbx_seq_one_letter_code
_entity_poly.pdbx_strand_id
1 'polypeptide(L)'
;MHQTPRRPGAALRSAAFLVSGALAVTALAGCSADDEASKPSAGQDIAPAARDQIKDGGTLRWAVDNLPQTLNAFQADADAGTSRVTGAVLPSMFRLDGQGRPQADPDYLEKAEVIETEPKQVVLYKLNQQAVWSDGREIGAPDFAAQWRALSGKDSAYWTAHNAGYDRIEKVERGANDLEVRVTFAKPYADWRALFSPLYPKDVMGTPDHFNDGARRKLANTAGPFAIDTIDRDAETVSLKRNPRWWGSPAKLDKLVLSAVPRGKRAAALAAGDLDLADLDSGGADRIAYAARDKGTAGPLAHGPGAALTPGKALRSWAIAHGEDEEAAEEEIEARAKTRKAVKKYAKEQRNLRGFVVRKSLEPAYTQLALNGTEGPLADERVRRAVARAIDRTKLAEAVLKPLGLPAGTVDNHLALAGQAAYSDNSGALGEQDTAQARALLAEAGWVPGGPLEKKEKEKGDKEKTAGSENAAKSENEAEDADDGTYIVGEDDQKPGADAPLLLGPGPLAAAQHTALLHQADAVKLRKADKEKGKHSKASKHARKHKNDHAAEGLGKDAKTYVKQGGAPGAYAPKGTAAPAGAAAGPLAKDGKPLTLRFVLPSGAGSEQLRTVADRITQMLEKIGVRTDIMKVDDESYFKDHIASGQYDLALYSWPASAYPATDARPIYAKPVPAADGSLTVEQNYTRVGTDQIDQLFDEAIGELDEGEERSLVKQADARIWAAAGSIPLYQRPELVAARTNVANAGAFGFQEPQYQNIGYLKAGAKPSASPAS
;
A
#
# COMPACT_ATOMS: atom_id res chain seq x y z
N MET A 1 78.88 -36.42 30.54
CA MET A 1 79.77 -35.95 29.48
C MET A 1 78.99 -35.06 28.52
N HIS A 2 79.47 -33.80 28.52
CA HIS A 2 79.45 -32.81 27.45
C HIS A 2 78.04 -32.48 26.80
N GLN A 3 77.56 -31.30 27.11
CA GLN A 3 77.82 -29.96 26.48
C GLN A 3 76.85 -29.70 25.40
N THR A 4 76.22 -28.58 25.16
CA THR A 4 76.40 -27.17 25.53
C THR A 4 75.17 -26.43 24.87
N PRO A 5 74.93 -25.17 25.19
CA PRO A 5 73.63 -24.54 24.95
C PRO A 5 73.55 -23.83 23.58
N ARG A 6 72.36 -23.70 23.03
CA ARG A 6 72.16 -22.75 21.92
C ARG A 6 70.96 -21.85 22.16
N ARG A 7 71.21 -20.60 21.91
CA ARG A 7 70.48 -19.39 22.13
C ARG A 7 69.18 -19.32 21.34
N PRO A 8 68.19 -18.57 21.80
CA PRO A 8 66.93 -18.33 21.13
C PRO A 8 67.03 -17.16 20.14
N GLY A 9 66.47 -17.28 18.99
CA GLY A 9 66.42 -16.18 18.06
C GLY A 9 65.99 -16.61 16.65
N ALA A 10 64.73 -16.91 16.45
CA ALA A 10 64.10 -16.91 15.13
C ALA A 10 62.62 -17.38 15.16
N ALA A 11 61.83 -16.86 16.09
CA ALA A 11 60.42 -17.23 16.16
C ALA A 11 59.43 -16.05 16.05
N LEU A 12 59.89 -14.89 15.63
CA LEU A 12 59.05 -13.66 15.58
C LEU A 12 58.89 -13.04 14.18
N ARG A 13 59.26 -13.78 13.11
CA ARG A 13 59.10 -13.30 11.73
C ARG A 13 58.13 -14.15 10.85
N SER A 14 57.58 -15.23 11.38
CA SER A 14 56.68 -16.12 10.61
C SER A 14 55.19 -15.90 10.89
N ALA A 15 54.81 -15.09 11.89
CA ALA A 15 53.44 -14.82 12.21
C ALA A 15 52.80 -13.68 11.38
N ALA A 16 53.60 -12.88 10.69
CA ALA A 16 53.09 -11.76 9.90
C ALA A 16 52.73 -12.15 8.45
N PHE A 17 53.09 -13.33 7.98
CA PHE A 17 52.79 -13.78 6.62
C PHE A 17 51.53 -14.67 6.51
N LEU A 18 51.00 -15.17 7.61
CA LEU A 18 49.76 -16.00 7.60
C LEU A 18 48.47 -15.17 7.71
N VAL A 19 48.54 -13.92 8.15
CA VAL A 19 47.36 -13.03 8.18
C VAL A 19 47.15 -12.32 6.85
N SER A 20 48.18 -12.18 6.02
CA SER A 20 48.06 -11.59 4.68
C SER A 20 47.61 -12.58 3.60
N GLY A 21 47.65 -13.89 3.87
CA GLY A 21 47.21 -14.93 2.94
C GLY A 21 45.75 -15.33 3.06
N ALA A 22 45.13 -15.04 4.20
CA ALA A 22 43.70 -15.36 4.42
C ALA A 22 42.76 -14.27 3.87
N LEU A 23 43.24 -13.06 3.59
CA LEU A 23 42.46 -11.97 2.98
C LEU A 23 42.48 -11.98 1.44
N ALA A 24 43.37 -12.78 0.83
CA ALA A 24 43.47 -12.87 -0.64
C ALA A 24 42.71 -14.07 -1.25
N VAL A 25 42.24 -15.00 -0.44
CA VAL A 25 41.46 -16.16 -0.93
C VAL A 25 39.95 -15.94 -0.91
N THR A 26 39.50 -14.93 -0.18
CA THR A 26 38.06 -14.52 -0.21
C THR A 26 37.70 -13.58 -1.36
N ALA A 27 38.68 -13.12 -2.16
CA ALA A 27 38.42 -12.25 -3.30
C ALA A 27 38.39 -12.96 -4.66
N LEU A 28 38.50 -14.30 -4.71
CA LEU A 28 38.50 -15.08 -5.96
C LEU A 28 37.36 -16.15 -6.05
N ALA A 29 36.45 -16.18 -5.11
CA ALA A 29 35.26 -17.04 -5.17
C ALA A 29 33.97 -16.26 -5.46
N GLY A 30 34.08 -15.05 -6.04
CA GLY A 30 32.94 -14.19 -6.33
C GLY A 30 32.88 -13.70 -7.77
N CYS A 31 33.08 -14.59 -8.75
CA CYS A 31 32.84 -14.26 -10.15
C CYS A 31 32.08 -15.41 -10.81
N SER A 32 30.79 -15.52 -10.50
CA SER A 32 29.75 -16.02 -11.39
C SER A 32 28.40 -15.93 -10.64
N ALA A 33 27.92 -14.72 -10.47
CA ALA A 33 26.48 -14.41 -10.32
C ALA A 33 26.35 -13.04 -10.98
N ASP A 34 25.44 -12.94 -11.90
CA ASP A 34 25.13 -11.71 -12.59
C ASP A 34 24.93 -10.60 -11.58
N ASP A 35 25.83 -9.59 -11.62
CA ASP A 35 25.70 -8.34 -10.89
C ASP A 35 24.50 -7.54 -11.45
N GLU A 36 23.30 -7.95 -11.13
CA GLU A 36 22.22 -6.99 -11.01
C GLU A 36 22.55 -6.17 -9.75
N ALA A 37 23.19 -5.02 -9.97
CA ALA A 37 23.49 -4.08 -8.91
C ALA A 37 22.17 -3.78 -8.18
N SER A 38 22.02 -4.35 -6.99
CA SER A 38 20.82 -4.18 -6.16
C SER A 38 20.60 -2.69 -5.98
N LYS A 39 19.45 -2.18 -6.45
CA LYS A 39 19.07 -0.79 -6.23
C LYS A 39 19.13 -0.50 -4.73
N PRO A 40 19.63 0.67 -4.31
CA PRO A 40 19.73 1.00 -2.90
C PRO A 40 18.33 0.97 -2.27
N SER A 41 18.10 0.04 -1.36
CA SER A 41 16.92 0.03 -0.50
C SER A 41 17.19 0.94 0.70
N ALA A 42 16.15 1.62 1.20
CA ALA A 42 16.27 2.33 2.46
C ALA A 42 16.19 1.31 3.60
N GLY A 43 17.24 1.23 4.41
CA GLY A 43 17.22 0.43 5.62
C GLY A 43 16.18 0.96 6.63
N GLN A 44 15.81 0.11 7.59
CA GLN A 44 14.91 0.52 8.68
C GLN A 44 15.54 1.62 9.53
N ASP A 45 14.71 2.55 10.01
CA ASP A 45 15.09 3.60 10.98
C ASP A 45 14.23 3.49 12.24
N ILE A 46 14.64 2.62 13.15
CA ILE A 46 13.94 2.33 14.42
C ILE A 46 14.72 2.75 15.65
N ALA A 47 15.90 3.38 15.48
CA ALA A 47 16.85 3.65 16.55
C ALA A 47 17.15 2.39 17.39
N PRO A 48 17.81 1.38 16.80
CA PRO A 48 18.03 0.11 17.45
C PRO A 48 18.84 0.27 18.74
N ALA A 49 18.46 -0.44 19.79
CA ALA A 49 19.15 -0.44 21.06
C ALA A 49 19.08 -1.80 21.72
N ALA A 50 20.16 -2.22 22.36
CA ALA A 50 20.20 -3.43 23.14
C ALA A 50 19.25 -3.33 24.37
N ARG A 51 18.66 -4.44 24.78
CA ARG A 51 17.67 -4.47 25.85
C ARG A 51 18.15 -3.91 27.20
N ASP A 52 19.43 -4.05 27.48
CA ASP A 52 20.07 -3.50 28.69
C ASP A 52 20.17 -1.97 28.68
N GLN A 53 20.12 -1.34 27.52
CA GLN A 53 20.09 0.13 27.35
C GLN A 53 18.69 0.72 27.48
N ILE A 54 17.64 -0.13 27.47
CA ILE A 54 16.24 0.28 27.57
C ILE A 54 15.81 0.14 29.02
N LYS A 55 15.19 1.20 29.55
CA LYS A 55 14.59 1.16 30.89
C LYS A 55 13.35 0.28 30.90
N ASP A 56 13.09 -0.36 32.03
CA ASP A 56 11.85 -1.06 32.27
C ASP A 56 10.75 -0.06 32.66
N GLY A 57 9.54 -0.32 32.17
CA GLY A 57 8.34 0.45 32.50
C GLY A 57 8.06 1.61 31.53
N GLY A 58 6.93 2.24 31.80
CA GLY A 58 6.42 3.36 31.02
C GLY A 58 5.32 2.99 30.04
N THR A 59 4.67 4.02 29.51
CA THR A 59 3.60 3.91 28.51
C THR A 59 4.06 4.53 27.21
N LEU A 60 3.91 3.82 26.09
CA LEU A 60 4.08 4.35 24.74
C LEU A 60 2.70 4.57 24.11
N ARG A 61 2.43 5.79 23.62
CA ARG A 61 1.21 6.14 22.89
C ARG A 61 1.53 6.22 21.41
N TRP A 62 0.95 5.30 20.64
CA TRP A 62 1.20 5.14 19.22
C TRP A 62 -0.05 5.45 18.40
N ALA A 63 0.03 6.36 17.46
CA ALA A 63 -1.07 6.68 16.57
C ALA A 63 -1.35 5.54 15.59
N VAL A 64 -2.62 5.26 15.38
CA VAL A 64 -3.12 4.38 14.30
C VAL A 64 -4.14 5.16 13.46
N ASP A 65 -4.43 4.69 12.26
CA ASP A 65 -5.40 5.37 11.39
C ASP A 65 -6.83 5.17 11.90
N ASN A 66 -7.18 3.93 12.26
CA ASN A 66 -8.49 3.56 12.80
C ASN A 66 -8.34 2.57 13.96
N LEU A 67 -9.37 2.49 14.81
CA LEU A 67 -9.50 1.35 15.72
C LEU A 67 -9.95 0.12 14.95
N PRO A 68 -9.46 -1.09 15.31
CA PRO A 68 -9.87 -2.31 14.65
C PRO A 68 -11.38 -2.54 14.78
N GLN A 69 -12.03 -2.83 13.66
CA GLN A 69 -13.44 -3.24 13.65
C GLN A 69 -13.60 -4.69 14.11
N THR A 70 -12.59 -5.49 13.88
CA THR A 70 -12.47 -6.88 14.33
C THR A 70 -11.07 -7.13 14.87
N LEU A 71 -10.95 -8.09 15.79
CA LEU A 71 -9.66 -8.64 16.24
C LEU A 71 -9.34 -9.98 15.55
N ASN A 72 -10.17 -10.41 14.57
CA ASN A 72 -9.92 -11.58 13.77
C ASN A 72 -9.29 -11.17 12.43
N ALA A 73 -7.99 -11.41 12.27
CA ALA A 73 -7.22 -11.03 11.08
C ALA A 73 -7.68 -11.72 9.78
N PHE A 74 -8.50 -12.76 9.88
CA PHE A 74 -9.01 -13.51 8.73
C PHE A 74 -10.38 -13.05 8.23
N GLN A 75 -10.94 -12.02 8.84
CA GLN A 75 -12.20 -11.42 8.41
C GLN A 75 -11.98 -10.28 7.40
N ALA A 76 -13.00 -10.01 6.61
CA ALA A 76 -12.95 -9.00 5.54
C ALA A 76 -12.74 -7.56 6.02
N ASP A 77 -13.09 -7.25 7.25
CA ASP A 77 -12.96 -5.94 7.88
C ASP A 77 -11.75 -5.84 8.83
N ALA A 78 -10.81 -6.80 8.76
CA ALA A 78 -9.52 -6.70 9.41
C ALA A 78 -8.65 -5.65 8.71
N ASP A 79 -7.98 -4.80 9.48
CA ASP A 79 -7.18 -3.68 8.99
C ASP A 79 -5.78 -3.63 9.64
N ALA A 80 -5.03 -2.58 9.36
CA ALA A 80 -3.72 -2.36 9.97
C ALA A 80 -3.81 -2.23 11.50
N GLY A 81 -4.92 -1.71 12.05
CA GLY A 81 -5.17 -1.67 13.49
C GLY A 81 -5.33 -3.08 14.06
N THR A 82 -6.07 -3.95 13.36
CA THR A 82 -6.17 -5.37 13.70
C THR A 82 -4.80 -6.03 13.77
N SER A 83 -3.98 -5.87 12.71
CA SER A 83 -2.63 -6.45 12.64
C SER A 83 -1.70 -5.92 13.73
N ARG A 84 -1.82 -4.63 14.07
CA ARG A 84 -1.03 -3.99 15.13
C ARG A 84 -1.36 -4.57 16.52
N VAL A 85 -2.63 -4.84 16.79
CA VAL A 85 -3.05 -5.47 18.05
C VAL A 85 -2.68 -6.94 18.07
N THR A 86 -3.02 -7.70 17.03
CA THR A 86 -2.79 -9.15 16.97
C THR A 86 -1.31 -9.50 17.03
N GLY A 87 -0.45 -8.75 16.33
CA GLY A 87 1.00 -8.91 16.38
C GLY A 87 1.62 -8.69 17.77
N ALA A 88 0.96 -7.94 18.66
CA ALA A 88 1.41 -7.75 20.03
C ALA A 88 0.88 -8.81 21.01
N VAL A 89 -0.24 -9.50 20.69
CA VAL A 89 -0.96 -10.34 21.66
C VAL A 89 -1.13 -11.79 21.22
N LEU A 90 -0.92 -12.14 19.95
CA LEU A 90 -1.08 -13.50 19.45
C LEU A 90 0.25 -14.11 19.02
N PRO A 91 0.35 -15.44 18.97
CA PRO A 91 1.45 -16.17 18.37
C PRO A 91 1.56 -15.92 16.88
N SER A 92 2.78 -15.85 16.37
CA SER A 92 3.10 -15.91 14.96
C SER A 92 4.18 -16.97 14.77
N MET A 93 3.95 -17.94 13.89
CA MET A 93 4.95 -19.00 13.68
C MET A 93 6.17 -18.47 12.94
N PHE A 94 5.96 -17.51 12.05
CA PHE A 94 7.02 -16.82 11.34
C PHE A 94 6.83 -15.31 11.44
N ARG A 95 7.96 -14.59 11.46
CA ARG A 95 8.00 -13.11 11.41
C ARG A 95 8.92 -12.66 10.27
N LEU A 96 8.60 -11.52 9.68
CA LEU A 96 9.44 -10.96 8.64
C LEU A 96 10.64 -10.22 9.20
N ASP A 97 11.82 -10.47 8.62
CA ASP A 97 13.03 -9.72 8.90
C ASP A 97 13.09 -8.41 8.08
N GLY A 98 14.16 -7.62 8.25
CA GLY A 98 14.34 -6.35 7.54
C GLY A 98 14.46 -6.47 6.01
N GLN A 99 14.56 -7.68 5.47
CA GLN A 99 14.57 -7.98 4.04
C GLN A 99 13.28 -8.65 3.56
N GLY A 100 12.24 -8.68 4.42
CA GLY A 100 10.96 -9.31 4.09
C GLY A 100 11.01 -10.83 4.02
N ARG A 101 12.01 -11.48 4.65
CA ARG A 101 12.12 -12.94 4.64
C ARG A 101 11.45 -13.52 5.89
N PRO A 102 10.63 -14.59 5.75
CA PRO A 102 10.02 -15.26 6.88
C PRO A 102 11.07 -15.99 7.72
N GLN A 103 11.18 -15.61 8.98
CA GLN A 103 12.03 -16.24 9.99
C GLN A 103 11.16 -16.94 11.02
N ALA A 104 11.50 -18.18 11.40
CA ALA A 104 10.82 -18.86 12.49
C ALA A 104 10.92 -18.04 13.77
N ASP A 105 9.79 -17.87 14.48
CA ASP A 105 9.77 -17.15 15.75
C ASP A 105 10.18 -18.08 16.89
N PRO A 106 11.36 -17.92 17.49
CA PRO A 106 11.87 -18.82 18.52
C PRO A 106 11.06 -18.76 19.83
N ASP A 107 10.25 -17.74 20.01
CA ASP A 107 9.36 -17.68 21.17
C ASP A 107 8.25 -18.75 21.08
N TYR A 108 7.88 -19.21 19.85
CA TYR A 108 6.82 -20.20 19.62
C TYR A 108 7.28 -21.48 18.94
N LEU A 109 8.33 -21.42 18.14
CA LEU A 109 8.85 -22.56 17.39
C LEU A 109 10.27 -22.91 17.79
N GLU A 110 10.52 -24.18 18.08
CA GLU A 110 11.87 -24.75 18.07
C GLU A 110 12.34 -25.02 16.64
N LYS A 111 11.43 -25.49 15.80
CA LYS A 111 11.71 -25.80 14.39
C LYS A 111 10.40 -25.90 13.58
N ALA A 112 10.46 -25.55 12.30
CA ALA A 112 9.45 -25.90 11.32
C ALA A 112 10.12 -26.23 9.99
N GLU A 113 9.78 -27.38 9.42
CA GLU A 113 10.41 -27.88 8.18
C GLU A 113 9.49 -28.79 7.38
N VAL A 114 9.72 -28.82 6.06
CA VAL A 114 9.15 -29.85 5.19
C VAL A 114 9.93 -31.14 5.45
N ILE A 115 9.24 -32.17 5.93
CA ILE A 115 9.84 -33.48 6.24
C ILE A 115 9.60 -34.51 5.15
N GLU A 116 8.58 -34.33 4.32
CA GLU A 116 8.24 -35.18 3.17
C GLU A 116 7.72 -34.27 2.04
N THR A 117 8.12 -34.56 0.81
CA THR A 117 7.62 -33.88 -0.39
C THR A 117 6.78 -34.84 -1.26
N GLU A 118 7.05 -36.14 -1.18
CA GLU A 118 6.35 -37.20 -1.92
C GLU A 118 5.93 -38.35 -1.01
N PRO A 119 4.75 -38.96 -1.21
CA PRO A 119 3.75 -38.62 -2.23
C PRO A 119 2.94 -37.35 -1.93
N LYS A 120 3.15 -36.74 -0.78
CA LYS A 120 2.50 -35.51 -0.35
C LYS A 120 3.48 -34.66 0.46
N GLN A 121 3.35 -33.37 0.35
CA GLN A 121 4.08 -32.43 1.21
C GLN A 121 3.59 -32.60 2.66
N VAL A 122 4.54 -32.79 3.57
CA VAL A 122 4.29 -32.83 5.01
C VAL A 122 5.20 -31.83 5.70
N VAL A 123 4.62 -30.90 6.44
CA VAL A 123 5.34 -29.92 7.27
C VAL A 123 5.21 -30.32 8.73
N LEU A 124 6.35 -30.36 9.43
CA LEU A 124 6.42 -30.61 10.86
C LEU A 124 6.74 -29.31 11.59
N TYR A 125 5.84 -28.88 12.50
CA TYR A 125 6.08 -27.79 13.44
C TYR A 125 6.43 -28.40 14.79
N LYS A 126 7.58 -28.01 15.34
CA LYS A 126 7.99 -28.30 16.73
C LYS A 126 7.82 -27.04 17.54
N LEU A 127 6.91 -27.08 18.49
CA LEU A 127 6.51 -25.93 19.30
C LEU A 127 7.44 -25.76 20.49
N ASN A 128 7.65 -24.51 20.91
CA ASN A 128 8.38 -24.20 22.13
C ASN A 128 7.56 -24.70 23.35
N GLN A 129 8.19 -25.53 24.17
CA GLN A 129 7.58 -26.13 25.36
C GLN A 129 7.02 -25.12 26.36
N GLN A 130 7.53 -23.89 26.38
CA GLN A 130 7.08 -22.83 27.28
C GLN A 130 5.86 -22.08 26.75
N ALA A 131 5.50 -22.28 25.48
CA ALA A 131 4.45 -21.53 24.82
C ALA A 131 3.06 -21.95 25.31
N VAL A 132 2.39 -21.03 26.03
CA VAL A 132 1.08 -21.27 26.63
C VAL A 132 0.13 -20.09 26.36
N TRP A 133 -1.15 -20.40 26.26
CA TRP A 133 -2.19 -19.39 26.26
C TRP A 133 -2.36 -18.73 27.63
N SER A 134 -3.02 -17.58 27.68
CA SER A 134 -3.24 -16.83 28.93
C SER A 134 -4.09 -17.58 29.98
N ASP A 135 -4.84 -18.60 29.58
CA ASP A 135 -5.56 -19.52 30.49
C ASP A 135 -4.65 -20.62 31.08
N GLY A 136 -3.41 -20.73 30.59
CA GLY A 136 -2.42 -21.73 31.03
C GLY A 136 -2.43 -23.01 30.17
N ARG A 137 -3.25 -23.13 29.18
CA ARG A 137 -3.28 -24.24 28.20
C ARG A 137 -2.10 -24.13 27.23
N GLU A 138 -1.45 -25.24 26.94
CA GLU A 138 -0.40 -25.31 25.92
C GLU A 138 -0.94 -24.97 24.52
N ILE A 139 -0.10 -24.33 23.71
CA ILE A 139 -0.32 -24.16 22.28
C ILE A 139 -0.01 -25.50 21.60
N GLY A 140 -0.92 -26.00 20.77
CA GLY A 140 -0.72 -27.33 20.19
C GLY A 140 -1.61 -27.62 18.98
N ALA A 141 -1.55 -28.88 18.51
CA ALA A 141 -2.29 -29.36 17.37
C ALA A 141 -3.79 -29.03 17.34
N PRO A 142 -4.52 -28.96 18.47
CA PRO A 142 -5.91 -28.55 18.47
C PRO A 142 -6.16 -27.11 17.97
N ASP A 143 -5.22 -26.18 18.20
CA ASP A 143 -5.34 -24.79 17.74
C ASP A 143 -5.09 -24.72 16.22
N PHE A 144 -4.06 -25.37 15.75
CA PHE A 144 -3.75 -25.51 14.31
C PHE A 144 -4.90 -26.15 13.54
N ALA A 145 -5.44 -27.25 14.08
CA ALA A 145 -6.54 -27.97 13.45
C ALA A 145 -7.85 -27.16 13.43
N ALA A 146 -8.12 -26.38 14.49
CA ALA A 146 -9.28 -25.49 14.53
C ALA A 146 -9.15 -24.38 13.50
N GLN A 147 -7.98 -23.72 13.43
CA GLN A 147 -7.72 -22.66 12.46
C GLN A 147 -7.81 -23.17 11.03
N TRP A 148 -7.18 -24.31 10.72
CA TRP A 148 -7.33 -24.93 9.41
C TRP A 148 -8.78 -25.20 9.04
N ARG A 149 -9.58 -25.79 9.92
CA ARG A 149 -11.00 -26.07 9.63
C ARG A 149 -11.78 -24.80 9.34
N ALA A 150 -11.58 -23.74 10.13
CA ALA A 150 -12.22 -22.45 9.93
C ALA A 150 -11.85 -21.82 8.58
N LEU A 151 -10.57 -21.95 8.16
CA LEU A 151 -10.03 -21.24 6.99
C LEU A 151 -9.99 -22.10 5.71
N SER A 152 -10.32 -23.40 5.80
CA SER A 152 -10.24 -24.32 4.65
C SER A 152 -11.23 -24.03 3.52
N GLY A 153 -12.20 -23.13 3.73
CA GLY A 153 -13.28 -22.85 2.75
C GLY A 153 -14.31 -23.94 2.62
N LYS A 154 -14.20 -25.04 3.40
CA LYS A 154 -15.14 -26.19 3.34
C LYS A 154 -16.48 -25.91 4.00
N ASP A 155 -16.51 -24.98 4.96
CA ASP A 155 -17.70 -24.58 5.69
C ASP A 155 -17.95 -23.09 5.48
N SER A 156 -18.97 -22.77 4.69
CA SER A 156 -19.37 -21.40 4.34
C SER A 156 -19.98 -20.61 5.50
N ALA A 157 -20.22 -21.23 6.66
CA ALA A 157 -20.67 -20.54 7.86
C ALA A 157 -19.54 -19.66 8.46
N TYR A 158 -18.27 -19.95 8.19
CA TYR A 158 -17.13 -19.09 8.53
C TYR A 158 -16.98 -17.98 7.48
N TRP A 159 -17.09 -16.73 7.89
CA TRP A 159 -16.93 -15.56 7.01
C TRP A 159 -15.47 -15.20 6.83
N THR A 160 -14.78 -16.02 6.09
CA THR A 160 -13.34 -15.87 5.83
C THR A 160 -13.09 -14.99 4.61
N ALA A 161 -12.04 -14.19 4.67
CA ALA A 161 -11.57 -13.37 3.55
C ALA A 161 -10.07 -13.54 3.26
N HIS A 162 -9.31 -14.07 4.22
CA HIS A 162 -7.86 -14.21 4.13
C HIS A 162 -7.45 -15.63 4.51
N ASN A 163 -7.71 -16.55 3.62
CA ASN A 163 -7.54 -17.98 3.87
C ASN A 163 -6.67 -18.69 2.82
N ALA A 164 -5.90 -17.95 2.04
CA ALA A 164 -5.02 -18.52 1.01
C ALA A 164 -4.12 -19.63 1.59
N GLY A 165 -4.02 -20.74 0.89
CA GLY A 165 -3.21 -21.90 1.26
C GLY A 165 -3.85 -22.90 2.22
N TYR A 166 -4.85 -22.50 3.02
CA TYR A 166 -5.55 -23.41 3.95
C TYR A 166 -6.42 -24.44 3.23
N ASP A 167 -6.92 -24.15 2.03
CA ASP A 167 -7.64 -25.06 1.14
C ASP A 167 -6.75 -26.19 0.61
N ARG A 168 -5.43 -25.98 0.58
CA ARG A 168 -4.45 -26.97 0.13
C ARG A 168 -4.12 -28.02 1.19
N ILE A 169 -4.46 -27.76 2.47
CA ILE A 169 -4.24 -28.70 3.57
C ILE A 169 -5.26 -29.85 3.52
N GLU A 170 -4.77 -31.07 3.60
CA GLU A 170 -5.59 -32.27 3.74
C GLU A 170 -5.97 -32.56 5.20
N LYS A 171 -4.95 -32.49 6.07
CA LYS A 171 -5.13 -32.78 7.51
C LYS A 171 -4.07 -32.10 8.37
N VAL A 172 -4.45 -31.85 9.61
CA VAL A 172 -3.58 -31.36 10.69
C VAL A 172 -3.68 -32.35 11.84
N GLU A 173 -2.57 -32.94 12.26
CA GLU A 173 -2.51 -33.98 13.26
C GLU A 173 -1.43 -33.69 14.30
N ARG A 174 -1.57 -34.30 15.47
CA ARG A 174 -0.51 -34.38 16.47
C ARG A 174 0.64 -35.24 15.91
N GLY A 175 1.89 -34.80 16.12
CA GLY A 175 3.08 -35.56 15.80
C GLY A 175 3.40 -36.61 16.87
N ALA A 176 4.68 -36.83 17.14
CA ALA A 176 5.13 -37.82 18.13
C ALA A 176 4.73 -37.47 19.57
N ASN A 177 4.51 -36.18 19.88
CA ASN A 177 4.09 -35.68 21.16
C ASN A 177 3.18 -34.46 21.01
N ASP A 178 2.72 -33.85 22.12
CA ASP A 178 1.77 -32.72 22.11
C ASP A 178 2.39 -31.42 21.55
N LEU A 179 3.71 -31.32 21.52
CA LEU A 179 4.46 -30.16 20.99
C LEU A 179 4.83 -30.32 19.50
N GLU A 180 4.41 -31.40 18.86
CA GLU A 180 4.62 -31.61 17.45
C GLU A 180 3.30 -31.56 16.68
N VAL A 181 3.25 -30.76 15.63
CA VAL A 181 2.10 -30.64 14.72
C VAL A 181 2.53 -31.03 13.31
N ARG A 182 1.86 -32.03 12.75
CA ARG A 182 2.06 -32.46 11.36
C ARG A 182 0.95 -31.88 10.49
N VAL A 183 1.33 -31.16 9.47
CA VAL A 183 0.43 -30.61 8.45
C VAL A 183 0.70 -31.32 7.13
N THR A 184 -0.27 -32.10 6.65
CA THR A 184 -0.20 -32.80 5.37
C THR A 184 -1.01 -32.01 4.34
N PHE A 185 -0.43 -31.77 3.18
CA PHE A 185 -1.05 -31.05 2.08
C PHE A 185 -1.67 -31.99 1.05
N ALA A 186 -2.86 -31.68 0.59
CA ALA A 186 -3.49 -32.35 -0.55
C ALA A 186 -2.87 -31.92 -1.90
N LYS A 187 -2.43 -30.67 -1.96
CA LYS A 187 -1.70 -30.06 -3.08
C LYS A 187 -0.44 -29.38 -2.54
N PRO A 188 0.70 -29.47 -3.20
CA PRO A 188 1.91 -28.77 -2.77
C PRO A 188 1.65 -27.27 -2.57
N TYR A 189 2.32 -26.68 -1.58
CA TYR A 189 2.19 -25.28 -1.25
C TYR A 189 3.56 -24.69 -0.88
N ALA A 190 4.13 -23.88 -1.76
CA ALA A 190 5.43 -23.24 -1.58
C ALA A 190 5.44 -22.30 -0.38
N ASP A 191 4.38 -21.50 -0.25
CA ASP A 191 4.24 -20.44 0.76
C ASP A 191 3.72 -20.95 2.11
N TRP A 192 4.00 -22.21 2.48
CA TRP A 192 3.52 -22.82 3.73
C TRP A 192 3.93 -22.04 5.00
N ARG A 193 5.00 -21.23 4.95
CA ARG A 193 5.45 -20.36 6.06
C ARG A 193 4.49 -19.20 6.32
N ALA A 194 3.58 -18.87 5.41
CA ALA A 194 2.52 -17.89 5.62
C ALA A 194 1.44 -18.38 6.60
N LEU A 195 1.29 -19.71 6.73
CA LEU A 195 0.23 -20.30 7.52
C LEU A 195 0.50 -20.15 9.02
N PHE A 196 -0.58 -20.08 9.79
CA PHE A 196 -0.55 -20.00 11.27
C PHE A 196 0.21 -18.76 11.80
N SER A 197 0.24 -17.68 11.02
CA SER A 197 0.80 -16.37 11.40
C SER A 197 -0.21 -15.26 11.05
N PRO A 198 -1.06 -14.81 12.03
CA PRO A 198 -1.13 -15.22 13.42
C PRO A 198 -1.84 -16.57 13.64
N LEU A 199 -1.51 -17.24 14.75
CA LEU A 199 -2.25 -18.39 15.25
C LEU A 199 -3.27 -17.94 16.31
N TYR A 200 -4.52 -18.35 16.15
CA TYR A 200 -5.59 -18.11 17.12
C TYR A 200 -5.87 -19.34 17.99
N PRO A 201 -6.34 -19.13 19.22
CA PRO A 201 -6.76 -20.26 20.06
C PRO A 201 -7.99 -20.93 19.46
N LYS A 202 -8.11 -22.24 19.70
CA LYS A 202 -9.26 -23.03 19.25
C LYS A 202 -10.61 -22.46 19.67
N ASP A 203 -10.65 -21.70 20.77
CA ASP A 203 -11.87 -21.07 21.26
C ASP A 203 -12.40 -20.00 20.31
N VAL A 204 -11.55 -19.36 19.54
CA VAL A 204 -11.94 -18.42 18.48
C VAL A 204 -12.28 -19.16 17.18
N MET A 205 -11.46 -20.15 16.81
CA MET A 205 -11.55 -20.82 15.51
C MET A 205 -12.51 -22.03 15.50
N GLY A 206 -12.99 -22.47 16.68
CA GLY A 206 -13.70 -23.75 16.79
C GLY A 206 -15.14 -23.74 16.32
N THR A 207 -15.79 -22.60 16.26
CA THR A 207 -17.18 -22.46 15.79
C THR A 207 -17.37 -21.19 14.95
N PRO A 208 -18.31 -21.19 13.98
CA PRO A 208 -18.62 -20.01 13.19
C PRO A 208 -18.99 -18.77 14.02
N ASP A 209 -19.79 -18.93 15.09
CA ASP A 209 -20.19 -17.82 15.95
C ASP A 209 -18.99 -17.16 16.64
N HIS A 210 -18.07 -17.96 17.16
CA HIS A 210 -16.86 -17.43 17.79
C HIS A 210 -15.93 -16.78 16.78
N PHE A 211 -15.80 -17.34 15.61
CA PHE A 211 -14.99 -16.80 14.51
C PHE A 211 -15.59 -15.49 13.96
N ASN A 212 -16.88 -15.47 13.69
CA ASN A 212 -17.55 -14.34 13.03
C ASN A 212 -17.78 -13.15 13.97
N ASP A 213 -18.23 -13.42 15.21
CA ASP A 213 -18.65 -12.38 16.14
C ASP A 213 -17.87 -12.38 17.45
N GLY A 214 -17.41 -13.53 17.94
CA GLY A 214 -16.77 -13.65 19.25
C GLY A 214 -15.46 -12.88 19.35
N ALA A 215 -14.67 -12.85 18.27
CA ALA A 215 -13.39 -12.15 18.23
C ALA A 215 -13.47 -10.69 17.75
N ARG A 216 -14.67 -10.14 17.48
CA ARG A 216 -14.77 -8.75 17.01
C ARG A 216 -14.33 -7.72 18.03
N ARG A 217 -14.64 -7.94 19.30
CA ARG A 217 -14.45 -6.93 20.35
C ARG A 217 -13.51 -7.35 21.46
N LYS A 218 -13.17 -8.62 21.55
CA LYS A 218 -12.28 -9.15 22.59
C LYS A 218 -11.62 -10.44 22.12
N LEU A 219 -10.42 -10.68 22.63
CA LEU A 219 -9.76 -11.97 22.60
C LEU A 219 -9.65 -12.44 24.05
N ALA A 220 -10.32 -13.52 24.38
CA ALA A 220 -10.33 -14.06 25.73
C ALA A 220 -8.95 -14.63 26.11
N ASN A 221 -8.34 -15.36 25.17
CA ASN A 221 -7.03 -15.99 25.32
C ASN A 221 -6.05 -15.38 24.31
N THR A 222 -4.90 -14.99 24.85
CA THR A 222 -3.76 -14.42 24.12
C THR A 222 -2.48 -15.11 24.56
N ALA A 223 -1.41 -14.99 23.78
CA ALA A 223 -0.13 -15.62 24.10
C ALA A 223 1.06 -14.78 23.62
N GLY A 224 0.92 -13.47 23.58
CA GLY A 224 1.98 -12.54 23.20
C GLY A 224 2.63 -11.83 24.39
N PRO A 225 3.64 -10.98 24.13
CA PRO A 225 4.32 -10.17 25.16
C PRO A 225 3.40 -9.12 25.81
N PHE A 226 2.30 -8.80 25.17
CA PHE A 226 1.23 -7.96 25.72
C PHE A 226 -0.09 -8.72 25.77
N ALA A 227 -1.01 -8.23 26.60
CA ALA A 227 -2.41 -8.65 26.65
C ALA A 227 -3.31 -7.41 26.49
N ILE A 228 -4.50 -7.59 25.94
CA ILE A 228 -5.47 -6.51 25.83
C ILE A 228 -5.93 -6.12 27.24
N ASP A 229 -5.83 -4.84 27.56
CA ASP A 229 -6.30 -4.27 28.81
C ASP A 229 -7.70 -3.69 28.63
N THR A 230 -7.85 -2.74 27.72
CA THR A 230 -9.13 -2.10 27.38
C THR A 230 -9.20 -1.73 25.90
N ILE A 231 -10.41 -1.75 25.35
CA ILE A 231 -10.75 -1.17 24.07
C ILE A 231 -11.83 -0.13 24.35
N ASP A 232 -11.46 1.12 24.28
CA ASP A 232 -12.33 2.27 24.52
C ASP A 232 -12.65 2.91 23.17
N ARG A 233 -13.88 2.73 22.70
CA ARG A 233 -14.33 3.24 21.39
C ARG A 233 -14.72 4.71 21.46
N ASP A 234 -15.09 5.22 22.64
CA ASP A 234 -15.43 6.63 22.83
C ASP A 234 -14.17 7.48 22.89
N ALA A 235 -13.14 6.98 23.56
CA ALA A 235 -11.81 7.60 23.59
C ALA A 235 -10.93 7.24 22.39
N GLU A 236 -11.44 6.41 21.45
CA GLU A 236 -10.72 5.93 20.27
C GLU A 236 -9.34 5.33 20.59
N THR A 237 -9.27 4.46 21.63
CA THR A 237 -8.02 3.86 22.08
C THR A 237 -8.13 2.35 22.33
N VAL A 238 -7.02 1.65 22.03
CA VAL A 238 -6.76 0.27 22.50
C VAL A 238 -5.56 0.29 23.42
N SER A 239 -5.75 -0.13 24.67
CA SER A 239 -4.70 -0.25 25.66
C SER A 239 -4.25 -1.70 25.78
N LEU A 240 -2.96 -1.94 25.62
CA LEU A 240 -2.30 -3.21 25.82
C LEU A 240 -1.40 -3.10 27.05
N LYS A 241 -1.46 -4.07 27.95
CA LYS A 241 -0.60 -4.15 29.13
C LYS A 241 0.41 -5.28 29.00
N ARG A 242 1.57 -5.12 29.63
CA ARG A 242 2.57 -6.19 29.72
C ARG A 242 1.92 -7.48 30.19
N ASN A 243 2.21 -8.58 29.49
CA ASN A 243 1.70 -9.90 29.87
C ASN A 243 2.64 -10.54 30.92
N PRO A 244 2.22 -10.71 32.18
CA PRO A 244 3.05 -11.32 33.23
C PRO A 244 3.27 -12.82 33.03
N ARG A 245 2.48 -13.46 32.16
CA ARG A 245 2.60 -14.89 31.83
C ARG A 245 3.45 -15.15 30.61
N TRP A 246 3.96 -14.09 29.98
CA TRP A 246 4.85 -14.21 28.84
C TRP A 246 6.15 -14.91 29.23
N TRP A 247 6.49 -16.01 28.57
CA TRP A 247 7.66 -16.84 28.86
C TRP A 247 8.94 -16.34 28.22
N GLY A 248 8.81 -15.57 27.14
CA GLY A 248 9.95 -14.96 26.45
C GLY A 248 10.53 -13.77 27.23
N SER A 249 11.34 -12.97 26.56
CA SER A 249 11.88 -11.75 27.16
C SER A 249 10.76 -10.78 27.57
N PRO A 250 10.62 -10.39 28.87
CA PRO A 250 9.54 -9.52 29.32
C PRO A 250 9.49 -8.21 28.52
N ALA A 251 8.29 -7.77 28.15
CA ALA A 251 8.14 -6.48 27.44
C ALA A 251 8.77 -5.34 28.26
N LYS A 252 9.48 -4.44 27.61
CA LYS A 252 10.12 -3.29 28.27
C LYS A 252 9.11 -2.26 28.76
N LEU A 253 8.03 -2.04 28.02
CA LEU A 253 6.94 -1.15 28.41
C LEU A 253 5.97 -1.83 29.39
N ASP A 254 5.36 -1.05 30.28
CA ASP A 254 4.22 -1.52 31.08
C ASP A 254 2.95 -1.52 30.25
N LYS A 255 2.81 -0.49 29.38
CA LYS A 255 1.61 -0.27 28.60
C LYS A 255 1.95 0.26 27.21
N LEU A 256 1.24 -0.25 26.21
CA LEU A 256 1.20 0.26 24.85
C LEU A 256 -0.24 0.75 24.58
N VAL A 257 -0.41 2.01 24.20
CA VAL A 257 -1.71 2.59 23.88
C VAL A 257 -1.73 2.93 22.40
N LEU A 258 -2.60 2.28 21.66
CA LEU A 258 -2.88 2.60 20.26
C LEU A 258 -4.03 3.60 20.24
N SER A 259 -3.84 4.76 19.62
CA SER A 259 -4.83 5.84 19.57
C SER A 259 -5.18 6.14 18.12
N ALA A 260 -6.46 6.08 17.75
CA ALA A 260 -6.90 6.47 16.43
C ALA A 260 -6.84 8.00 16.32
N VAL A 261 -5.88 8.49 15.55
CA VAL A 261 -5.67 9.93 15.31
C VAL A 261 -5.46 10.16 13.83
N PRO A 262 -6.30 10.94 13.18
CA PRO A 262 -6.15 11.31 11.77
C PRO A 262 -4.77 11.87 11.45
N ARG A 263 -4.19 11.48 10.31
CA ARG A 263 -2.79 11.82 9.96
C ARG A 263 -2.52 13.32 10.02
N GLY A 264 -3.41 14.15 9.49
CA GLY A 264 -3.28 15.61 9.53
C GLY A 264 -3.28 16.22 10.94
N LYS A 265 -3.81 15.51 11.96
CA LYS A 265 -3.83 15.95 13.36
C LYS A 265 -2.65 15.42 14.18
N ARG A 266 -1.90 14.43 13.70
CA ARG A 266 -0.83 13.75 14.47
C ARG A 266 0.29 14.67 14.91
N ALA A 267 0.74 15.59 14.05
CA ALA A 267 1.77 16.56 14.42
C ALA A 267 1.33 17.47 15.58
N ALA A 268 0.05 17.86 15.64
CA ALA A 268 -0.51 18.62 16.74
C ALA A 268 -0.63 17.79 18.03
N ALA A 269 -1.06 16.53 17.93
CA ALA A 269 -1.16 15.60 19.06
C ALA A 269 0.21 15.26 19.65
N LEU A 270 1.25 15.10 18.81
CA LEU A 270 2.65 14.98 19.25
C LEU A 270 3.09 16.24 20.01
N ALA A 271 2.78 17.43 19.47
CA ALA A 271 3.10 18.69 20.13
C ALA A 271 2.33 18.90 21.45
N ALA A 272 1.11 18.39 21.57
CA ALA A 272 0.33 18.40 22.80
C ALA A 272 0.88 17.42 23.85
N GLY A 273 1.60 16.39 23.41
CA GLY A 273 2.12 15.32 24.26
C GLY A 273 1.14 14.15 24.41
N ASP A 274 0.13 14.08 23.55
CA ASP A 274 -0.86 12.99 23.54
C ASP A 274 -0.33 11.73 22.87
N LEU A 275 0.69 11.88 22.01
CA LEU A 275 1.36 10.79 21.29
C LEU A 275 2.87 10.79 21.54
N ASP A 276 3.48 9.62 21.39
CA ASP A 276 4.93 9.39 21.50
C ASP A 276 5.52 8.87 20.18
N LEU A 277 4.70 8.21 19.36
CA LEU A 277 5.05 7.62 18.07
C LEU A 277 3.88 7.79 17.10
N ALA A 278 4.15 8.24 15.87
CA ALA A 278 3.09 8.43 14.87
C ALA A 278 3.65 8.43 13.43
N ASP A 279 2.98 7.74 12.53
CA ASP A 279 3.19 7.90 11.09
C ASP A 279 2.72 9.30 10.67
N LEU A 280 3.48 9.97 9.81
CA LEU A 280 3.21 11.34 9.37
C LEU A 280 3.08 11.44 7.85
N ASP A 281 2.36 12.44 7.41
CA ASP A 281 2.47 13.00 6.08
C ASP A 281 3.74 13.87 5.95
N SER A 282 4.04 14.32 4.73
CA SER A 282 5.19 15.19 4.47
C SER A 282 5.10 16.52 5.24
N GLY A 283 3.90 17.10 5.33
CA GLY A 283 3.68 18.37 6.06
C GLY A 283 3.95 18.24 7.56
N GLY A 284 3.51 17.13 8.18
CA GLY A 284 3.79 16.81 9.57
C GLY A 284 5.30 16.59 9.83
N ALA A 285 5.97 15.90 8.91
CA ALA A 285 7.42 15.67 8.97
C ALA A 285 8.19 17.00 8.86
N ASP A 286 7.79 17.88 7.96
CA ASP A 286 8.39 19.22 7.79
C ASP A 286 8.24 20.07 9.07
N ARG A 287 7.08 20.02 9.74
CA ARG A 287 6.88 20.75 11.02
C ARG A 287 7.88 20.33 12.09
N ILE A 288 8.21 19.03 12.18
CA ILE A 288 9.25 18.53 13.11
C ILE A 288 10.63 18.96 12.65
N ALA A 289 10.92 18.89 11.35
CA ALA A 289 12.20 19.31 10.78
C ALA A 289 12.45 20.80 11.03
N TYR A 290 11.43 21.65 10.86
CA TYR A 290 11.52 23.09 11.19
C TYR A 290 11.75 23.31 12.68
N ALA A 291 11.07 22.56 13.55
CA ALA A 291 11.26 22.66 14.99
C ALA A 291 12.68 22.32 15.43
N ALA A 292 13.31 21.31 14.78
CA ALA A 292 14.68 20.91 15.03
C ALA A 292 15.70 21.95 14.52
N ARG A 293 15.49 22.51 13.31
CA ARG A 293 16.35 23.51 12.68
C ARG A 293 16.33 24.84 13.44
N ASP A 294 15.15 25.28 13.88
CA ASP A 294 14.98 26.55 14.56
C ASP A 294 15.33 26.48 16.06
N LYS A 295 16.02 25.43 16.47
CA LYS A 295 16.52 25.23 17.82
C LYS A 295 17.63 26.24 18.12
N GLY A 296 17.35 27.23 18.96
CA GLY A 296 18.31 28.26 19.36
C GLY A 296 18.11 29.64 18.72
N THR A 297 17.21 29.78 17.75
CA THR A 297 16.84 31.11 17.24
C THR A 297 15.86 31.82 18.17
N ALA A 298 16.24 33.03 18.62
CA ALA A 298 15.40 33.89 19.44
C ALA A 298 14.45 34.82 18.62
N GLY A 299 14.52 34.69 17.28
CA GLY A 299 13.74 35.52 16.35
C GLY A 299 12.34 35.00 16.02
N PRO A 300 11.54 35.77 15.29
CA PRO A 300 10.26 35.29 14.78
C PRO A 300 10.49 34.06 13.92
N LEU A 301 9.66 33.04 14.13
CA LEU A 301 9.74 31.79 13.41
C LEU A 301 9.59 32.07 11.90
N ALA A 302 10.55 31.63 11.11
CA ALA A 302 10.58 31.86 9.67
C ALA A 302 9.43 31.16 8.93
N HIS A 303 8.70 30.30 9.62
CA HIS A 303 7.58 29.51 9.10
C HIS A 303 6.39 29.57 10.08
N GLY A 304 5.18 29.38 9.54
CA GLY A 304 3.95 29.36 10.31
C GLY A 304 3.20 30.70 10.32
N PRO A 305 2.18 30.84 11.16
CA PRO A 305 1.37 32.06 11.23
C PRO A 305 2.23 33.30 11.47
N GLY A 306 2.11 34.27 10.61
CA GLY A 306 2.90 35.51 10.67
C GLY A 306 4.20 35.51 9.89
N ALA A 307 4.61 34.42 9.28
CA ALA A 307 5.81 34.36 8.41
C ALA A 307 5.71 35.28 7.17
N ALA A 308 4.49 35.49 6.67
CA ALA A 308 4.20 36.38 5.54
C ALA A 308 4.10 37.86 5.96
N LEU A 309 4.29 38.18 7.25
CA LEU A 309 4.19 39.54 7.76
C LEU A 309 5.48 40.32 7.45
N THR A 310 5.54 40.93 6.27
CA THR A 310 6.66 41.81 5.91
C THR A 310 6.61 43.10 6.73
N PRO A 311 7.74 43.81 6.94
CA PRO A 311 7.74 45.09 7.64
C PRO A 311 6.72 46.09 7.06
N GLY A 312 6.53 46.12 5.73
CA GLY A 312 5.54 46.99 5.08
C GLY A 312 4.10 46.58 5.41
N LYS A 313 3.77 45.28 5.39
CA LYS A 313 2.47 44.76 5.80
C LYS A 313 2.20 45.05 7.30
N ALA A 314 3.21 44.87 8.14
CA ALA A 314 3.10 45.17 9.57
C ALA A 314 2.84 46.68 9.84
N LEU A 315 3.49 47.56 9.07
CA LEU A 315 3.30 49.01 9.17
C LEU A 315 1.91 49.42 8.67
N ARG A 316 1.44 48.86 7.55
CA ARG A 316 0.10 49.08 7.03
C ARG A 316 -0.98 48.63 8.04
N SER A 317 -0.85 47.44 8.54
CA SER A 317 -1.72 46.88 9.58
C SER A 317 -1.73 47.74 10.83
N TRP A 318 -0.56 48.30 11.22
CA TRP A 318 -0.48 49.24 12.35
C TRP A 318 -1.22 50.55 12.05
N ALA A 319 -1.05 51.09 10.83
CA ALA A 319 -1.72 52.32 10.43
C ALA A 319 -3.25 52.20 10.39
N ILE A 320 -3.77 51.04 9.93
CA ILE A 320 -5.22 50.77 9.94
C ILE A 320 -5.73 50.67 11.39
N ALA A 321 -5.05 49.91 12.25
CA ALA A 321 -5.44 49.74 13.65
C ALA A 321 -5.40 51.03 14.50
N HIS A 322 -4.83 52.12 13.98
CA HIS A 322 -4.73 53.42 14.63
C HIS A 322 -5.27 54.55 13.72
N GLY A 323 -6.04 54.19 12.69
CA GLY A 323 -6.70 55.11 11.79
C GLY A 323 -7.98 55.68 12.37
N GLU A 324 -8.58 56.65 11.63
CA GLU A 324 -9.82 57.35 12.05
C GLU A 324 -11.10 56.55 11.73
N ASP A 325 -10.99 55.48 10.93
CA ASP A 325 -12.09 54.55 10.63
C ASP A 325 -12.20 53.53 11.76
N GLU A 326 -13.17 53.73 12.66
CA GLU A 326 -13.34 52.90 13.86
C GLU A 326 -13.63 51.44 13.52
N GLU A 327 -14.46 51.15 12.49
CA GLU A 327 -14.83 49.77 12.09
C GLU A 327 -13.62 49.02 11.54
N ALA A 328 -12.87 49.64 10.62
CA ALA A 328 -11.63 49.05 10.06
C ALA A 328 -10.53 48.92 11.13
N ALA A 329 -10.47 49.80 12.11
CA ALA A 329 -9.50 49.74 13.20
C ALA A 329 -9.83 48.58 14.18
N GLU A 330 -11.09 48.38 14.54
CA GLU A 330 -11.52 47.25 15.38
C GLU A 330 -11.25 45.90 14.69
N GLU A 331 -11.64 45.72 13.42
CA GLU A 331 -11.37 44.52 12.66
C GLU A 331 -9.86 44.20 12.59
N GLU A 332 -9.03 45.22 12.33
CA GLU A 332 -7.58 45.02 12.27
C GLU A 332 -6.97 44.67 13.64
N ILE A 333 -7.50 45.29 14.73
CA ILE A 333 -7.08 44.98 16.11
C ILE A 333 -7.42 43.52 16.44
N GLU A 334 -8.60 43.04 16.07
CA GLU A 334 -9.00 41.65 16.26
C GLU A 334 -8.13 40.68 15.42
N ALA A 335 -7.93 40.99 14.13
CA ALA A 335 -7.06 40.20 13.23
C ALA A 335 -5.62 40.11 13.80
N ARG A 336 -5.08 41.20 14.34
CA ARG A 336 -3.77 41.21 15.01
C ARG A 336 -3.76 40.39 16.28
N ALA A 337 -4.83 40.45 17.07
CA ALA A 337 -4.96 39.63 18.28
C ALA A 337 -5.04 38.14 17.94
N LYS A 338 -5.84 37.77 16.94
CA LYS A 338 -5.95 36.42 16.39
C LYS A 338 -4.58 35.93 15.89
N THR A 339 -3.88 36.73 15.07
CA THR A 339 -2.54 36.41 14.58
C THR A 339 -1.53 36.21 15.71
N ARG A 340 -1.52 37.09 16.72
CA ARG A 340 -0.65 36.96 17.90
C ARG A 340 -0.94 35.68 18.69
N LYS A 341 -2.21 35.30 18.84
CA LYS A 341 -2.62 34.06 19.51
C LYS A 341 -2.13 32.85 18.72
N ALA A 342 -2.31 32.85 17.38
CA ALA A 342 -1.83 31.79 16.48
C ALA A 342 -0.30 31.64 16.51
N VAL A 343 0.46 32.73 16.45
CA VAL A 343 1.94 32.73 16.58
C VAL A 343 2.39 32.15 17.92
N LYS A 344 1.73 32.54 19.03
CA LYS A 344 2.05 32.01 20.37
C LYS A 344 1.77 30.50 20.44
N LYS A 345 0.62 30.06 19.90
CA LYS A 345 0.28 28.63 19.83
C LYS A 345 1.33 27.87 19.02
N TYR A 346 1.62 28.33 17.82
CA TYR A 346 2.62 27.72 16.94
C TYR A 346 4.02 27.66 17.59
N ALA A 347 4.47 28.73 18.23
CA ALA A 347 5.75 28.75 18.93
C ALA A 347 5.80 27.74 20.10
N LYS A 348 4.68 27.52 20.79
CA LYS A 348 4.58 26.47 21.83
C LYS A 348 4.68 25.08 21.23
N GLU A 349 3.92 24.84 20.16
CA GLU A 349 3.94 23.56 19.42
C GLU A 349 5.35 23.24 18.90
N GLN A 350 6.01 24.21 18.25
CA GLN A 350 7.37 24.08 17.76
C GLN A 350 8.38 23.73 18.88
N ARG A 351 8.24 24.33 20.06
CA ARG A 351 9.10 23.97 21.21
C ARG A 351 8.90 22.53 21.65
N ASN A 352 7.66 22.05 21.67
CA ASN A 352 7.33 20.69 22.09
C ASN A 352 7.79 19.66 21.04
N LEU A 353 7.65 19.98 19.74
CA LEU A 353 8.10 19.13 18.64
C LEU A 353 9.62 18.93 18.61
N ARG A 354 10.43 19.79 19.27
CA ARG A 354 11.88 19.58 19.42
C ARG A 354 12.27 18.30 20.16
N GLY A 355 11.33 17.69 20.88
CA GLY A 355 11.50 16.42 21.56
C GLY A 355 11.32 15.20 20.64
N PHE A 356 11.02 15.41 19.35
CA PHE A 356 10.77 14.37 18.36
C PHE A 356 11.81 14.41 17.25
N VAL A 357 11.93 13.27 16.57
CA VAL A 357 12.73 13.06 15.36
C VAL A 357 11.85 12.36 14.33
N VAL A 358 12.01 12.69 13.06
CA VAL A 358 11.39 11.95 11.96
C VAL A 358 12.33 10.83 11.55
N ARG A 359 11.91 9.60 11.75
CA ARG A 359 12.53 8.38 11.25
C ARG A 359 11.99 8.06 9.89
N LYS A 360 12.86 7.63 8.99
CA LYS A 360 12.53 7.51 7.57
C LYS A 360 12.98 6.17 7.03
N SER A 361 12.08 5.53 6.31
CA SER A 361 12.35 4.34 5.52
C SER A 361 11.48 4.35 4.27
N LEU A 362 11.48 3.24 3.55
CA LEU A 362 10.50 2.95 2.52
C LEU A 362 9.52 1.90 3.06
N GLU A 363 8.21 2.16 2.92
CA GLU A 363 7.18 1.17 3.26
C GLU A 363 7.33 -0.08 2.38
N PRO A 364 6.96 -1.28 2.86
CA PRO A 364 6.85 -2.46 2.01
C PRO A 364 5.63 -2.35 1.08
N ALA A 365 5.59 -1.27 0.32
CA ALA A 365 4.48 -0.96 -0.59
C ALA A 365 4.97 -0.02 -1.70
N TYR A 366 4.40 -0.14 -2.89
CA TYR A 366 4.73 0.75 -4.00
C TYR A 366 3.48 1.39 -4.61
N THR A 367 3.65 2.61 -5.12
CA THR A 367 2.63 3.32 -5.88
C THR A 367 2.75 2.98 -7.35
N GLN A 368 1.63 2.69 -7.99
CA GLN A 368 1.52 2.40 -9.41
C GLN A 368 0.59 3.35 -10.14
N LEU A 369 0.78 3.48 -11.44
CA LEU A 369 -0.24 3.96 -12.37
C LEU A 369 -1.00 2.76 -12.91
N ALA A 370 -2.27 2.66 -12.59
CA ALA A 370 -3.17 1.62 -13.07
C ALA A 370 -3.90 2.08 -14.34
N LEU A 371 -3.95 1.20 -15.34
CA LEU A 371 -4.61 1.40 -16.61
C LEU A 371 -5.75 0.38 -16.71
N ASN A 372 -6.99 0.86 -16.76
CA ASN A 372 -8.15 -0.01 -16.87
C ASN A 372 -8.32 -0.50 -18.32
N GLY A 373 -8.10 -1.79 -18.53
CA GLY A 373 -8.15 -2.43 -19.85
C GLY A 373 -9.51 -2.97 -20.28
N THR A 374 -10.59 -2.71 -19.51
CA THR A 374 -11.91 -3.29 -19.80
C THR A 374 -12.50 -2.75 -21.11
N GLU A 375 -12.46 -1.44 -21.29
CA GLU A 375 -13.14 -0.75 -22.40
C GLU A 375 -12.41 0.52 -22.82
N GLY A 376 -12.92 1.19 -23.85
CA GLY A 376 -12.38 2.46 -24.33
C GLY A 376 -10.99 2.34 -24.94
N PRO A 377 -10.22 3.44 -24.98
CA PRO A 377 -8.91 3.44 -25.64
C PRO A 377 -7.91 2.46 -25.04
N LEU A 378 -7.98 2.22 -23.72
CA LEU A 378 -7.05 1.35 -22.99
C LEU A 378 -7.36 -0.15 -23.14
N ALA A 379 -8.47 -0.55 -23.76
CA ALA A 379 -8.69 -1.93 -24.16
C ALA A 379 -7.64 -2.40 -25.18
N ASP A 380 -7.11 -1.49 -26.00
CA ASP A 380 -6.01 -1.78 -26.94
C ASP A 380 -4.66 -1.75 -26.21
N GLU A 381 -3.96 -2.90 -26.21
CA GLU A 381 -2.64 -3.04 -25.60
C GLU A 381 -1.63 -2.02 -26.12
N ARG A 382 -1.69 -1.66 -27.41
CA ARG A 382 -0.79 -0.65 -28.02
C ARG A 382 -0.95 0.70 -27.35
N VAL A 383 -2.19 1.09 -27.01
CA VAL A 383 -2.46 2.34 -26.29
C VAL A 383 -1.93 2.27 -24.86
N ARG A 384 -2.12 1.15 -24.15
CA ARG A 384 -1.56 0.97 -22.80
C ARG A 384 -0.03 1.05 -22.83
N ARG A 385 0.61 0.37 -23.76
CA ARG A 385 2.07 0.42 -23.95
C ARG A 385 2.55 1.81 -24.34
N ALA A 386 1.80 2.56 -25.14
CA ALA A 386 2.13 3.94 -25.47
C ALA A 386 2.09 4.85 -24.24
N VAL A 387 1.05 4.73 -23.42
CA VAL A 387 0.96 5.43 -22.14
C VAL A 387 2.17 5.10 -21.28
N ALA A 388 2.46 3.81 -21.09
CA ALA A 388 3.56 3.35 -20.25
C ALA A 388 4.93 3.88 -20.72
N ARG A 389 5.20 3.86 -22.03
CA ARG A 389 6.46 4.37 -22.62
C ARG A 389 6.58 5.89 -22.64
N ALA A 390 5.49 6.62 -22.47
CA ALA A 390 5.51 8.07 -22.31
C ALA A 390 5.96 8.52 -20.91
N ILE A 391 5.84 7.66 -19.90
CA ILE A 391 6.06 7.98 -18.50
C ILE A 391 7.54 7.87 -18.13
N ASP A 392 8.12 8.96 -17.66
CA ASP A 392 9.45 9.00 -17.04
C ASP A 392 9.33 8.67 -15.55
N ARG A 393 9.38 7.38 -15.23
CA ARG A 393 9.22 6.86 -13.87
C ARG A 393 10.30 7.38 -12.91
N THR A 394 11.51 7.58 -13.42
CA THR A 394 12.63 8.11 -12.63
C THR A 394 12.33 9.52 -12.13
N LYS A 395 11.84 10.41 -13.02
CA LYS A 395 11.47 11.77 -12.60
C LYS A 395 10.30 11.79 -11.60
N LEU A 396 9.38 10.84 -11.67
CA LEU A 396 8.29 10.72 -10.71
C LEU A 396 8.83 10.28 -9.35
N ALA A 397 9.65 9.23 -9.30
CA ALA A 397 10.29 8.75 -8.08
C ALA A 397 11.16 9.85 -7.42
N GLU A 398 11.96 10.57 -8.22
CA GLU A 398 12.77 11.69 -7.75
C GLU A 398 11.94 12.82 -7.14
N ALA A 399 10.81 13.15 -7.76
CA ALA A 399 9.95 14.21 -7.26
C ALA A 399 9.34 13.91 -5.88
N VAL A 400 9.14 12.63 -5.57
CA VAL A 400 8.56 12.15 -4.32
C VAL A 400 9.62 11.92 -3.26
N LEU A 401 10.72 11.24 -3.60
CA LEU A 401 11.66 10.68 -2.62
C LEU A 401 12.85 11.60 -2.33
N LYS A 402 13.36 12.34 -3.32
CA LYS A 402 14.51 13.25 -3.11
C LYS A 402 14.25 14.34 -2.08
N PRO A 403 13.08 15.01 -2.03
CA PRO A 403 12.81 16.02 -1.00
C PRO A 403 12.85 15.45 0.41
N LEU A 404 12.56 14.16 0.56
CA LEU A 404 12.58 13.46 1.84
C LEU A 404 13.96 12.93 2.22
N GLY A 405 14.94 13.02 1.31
CA GLY A 405 16.29 12.46 1.51
C GLY A 405 16.31 10.93 1.45
N LEU A 406 15.34 10.32 0.79
CA LEU A 406 15.24 8.88 0.56
C LEU A 406 15.85 8.48 -0.78
N PRO A 407 16.30 7.23 -0.95
CA PRO A 407 16.74 6.71 -2.24
C PRO A 407 15.62 6.84 -3.29
N ALA A 408 15.90 7.52 -4.40
CA ALA A 408 14.91 7.84 -5.40
C ALA A 408 14.94 6.83 -6.58
N GLY A 409 14.81 5.54 -6.25
CA GLY A 409 14.72 4.46 -7.23
C GLY A 409 13.30 4.24 -7.76
N THR A 410 13.22 3.75 -9.00
CA THR A 410 11.98 3.19 -9.55
C THR A 410 11.72 1.80 -8.99
N VAL A 411 10.48 1.36 -8.99
CA VAL A 411 10.12 -0.04 -8.72
C VAL A 411 10.02 -0.75 -10.06
N ASP A 412 10.86 -1.76 -10.26
CA ASP A 412 11.00 -2.43 -11.56
C ASP A 412 10.52 -3.89 -11.52
N ASN A 413 9.76 -4.23 -10.50
CA ASN A 413 9.11 -5.51 -10.32
C ASN A 413 7.76 -5.30 -9.61
N HIS A 414 6.70 -5.98 -10.05
CA HIS A 414 5.37 -5.89 -9.45
C HIS A 414 5.22 -6.76 -8.20
N LEU A 415 6.01 -7.83 -8.10
CA LEU A 415 5.82 -8.93 -7.17
C LEU A 415 6.79 -8.88 -5.99
N ALA A 416 7.94 -8.25 -6.18
CA ALA A 416 8.97 -8.11 -5.16
C ALA A 416 9.59 -6.71 -5.20
N LEU A 417 10.05 -6.22 -4.06
CA LEU A 417 10.77 -4.95 -3.92
C LEU A 417 12.27 -5.19 -3.77
N ALA A 418 13.06 -4.16 -4.07
CA ALA A 418 14.51 -4.22 -3.90
C ALA A 418 14.90 -4.66 -2.48
N GLY A 419 15.79 -5.65 -2.39
CA GLY A 419 16.19 -6.30 -1.14
C GLY A 419 15.49 -7.63 -0.83
N GLN A 420 14.39 -7.95 -1.49
CA GLN A 420 13.76 -9.27 -1.39
C GLN A 420 14.43 -10.29 -2.33
N ALA A 421 14.48 -11.56 -1.94
CA ALA A 421 15.15 -12.61 -2.70
C ALA A 421 14.54 -12.88 -4.09
N ALA A 422 13.24 -12.61 -4.26
CA ALA A 422 12.53 -12.78 -5.53
C ALA A 422 12.64 -11.55 -6.46
N TYR A 423 13.32 -10.47 -6.03
CA TYR A 423 13.46 -9.28 -6.85
C TYR A 423 14.32 -9.52 -8.09
N SER A 424 13.81 -9.07 -9.21
CA SER A 424 14.58 -8.90 -10.44
C SER A 424 13.99 -7.73 -11.23
N ASP A 425 14.82 -6.99 -11.97
CA ASP A 425 14.33 -5.94 -12.86
C ASP A 425 13.76 -6.57 -14.13
N ASN A 426 12.45 -6.56 -14.26
CA ASN A 426 11.75 -7.05 -15.45
C ASN A 426 11.11 -5.91 -16.26
N SER A 427 11.36 -4.64 -15.88
CA SER A 427 10.78 -3.47 -16.55
C SER A 427 11.16 -3.36 -18.03
N GLY A 428 12.27 -4.00 -18.42
CA GLY A 428 12.69 -4.14 -19.80
C GLY A 428 11.68 -4.82 -20.73
N ALA A 429 10.77 -5.63 -20.20
CA ALA A 429 9.69 -6.26 -21.00
C ALA A 429 8.71 -5.20 -21.60
N LEU A 430 8.56 -4.05 -20.96
CA LEU A 430 7.81 -2.92 -21.47
C LEU A 430 8.63 -2.09 -22.47
N GLY A 431 9.94 -2.04 -22.33
CA GLY A 431 10.89 -1.20 -23.03
C GLY A 431 11.11 0.14 -22.33
N GLU A 432 12.18 0.82 -22.71
CA GLU A 432 12.59 2.12 -22.19
C GLU A 432 11.55 3.21 -22.45
N GLN A 433 11.61 4.30 -21.66
CA GLN A 433 10.84 5.51 -21.91
C GLN A 433 11.20 6.09 -23.27
N ASP A 434 10.23 6.16 -24.19
CA ASP A 434 10.42 6.66 -25.57
C ASP A 434 9.14 7.32 -26.10
N THR A 435 9.17 8.65 -26.15
CA THR A 435 8.05 9.45 -26.64
C THR A 435 7.77 9.26 -28.14
N ALA A 436 8.80 8.95 -28.93
CA ALA A 436 8.63 8.74 -30.36
C ALA A 436 7.94 7.41 -30.64
N GLN A 437 8.36 6.36 -29.94
CA GLN A 437 7.75 5.05 -30.04
C GLN A 437 6.35 5.01 -29.42
N ALA A 438 6.10 5.77 -28.35
CA ALA A 438 4.76 5.95 -27.79
C ALA A 438 3.79 6.53 -28.84
N ARG A 439 4.21 7.56 -29.58
CA ARG A 439 3.42 8.12 -30.69
C ARG A 439 3.22 7.13 -31.83
N ALA A 440 4.22 6.34 -32.16
CA ALA A 440 4.11 5.30 -33.20
C ALA A 440 3.06 4.25 -32.81
N LEU A 441 3.07 3.77 -31.59
CA LEU A 441 2.07 2.82 -31.07
C LEU A 441 0.64 3.41 -31.11
N LEU A 442 0.47 4.69 -30.79
CA LEU A 442 -0.83 5.37 -30.92
C LEU A 442 -1.29 5.45 -32.38
N ALA A 443 -0.39 5.77 -33.30
CA ALA A 443 -0.70 5.80 -34.73
C ALA A 443 -1.07 4.40 -35.25
N GLU A 444 -0.35 3.35 -34.88
CA GLU A 444 -0.67 1.95 -35.19
C GLU A 444 -2.03 1.51 -34.60
N ALA A 445 -2.42 2.06 -33.47
CA ALA A 445 -3.74 1.86 -32.86
C ALA A 445 -4.85 2.70 -33.55
N GLY A 446 -4.50 3.52 -34.54
CA GLY A 446 -5.42 4.34 -35.34
C GLY A 446 -5.69 5.73 -34.75
N TRP A 447 -4.94 6.18 -33.76
CA TRP A 447 -5.03 7.52 -33.18
C TRP A 447 -4.12 8.49 -33.94
N VAL A 448 -4.71 9.42 -34.69
CA VAL A 448 -3.97 10.36 -35.55
C VAL A 448 -4.26 11.81 -35.20
N PRO A 449 -3.29 12.74 -35.42
CA PRO A 449 -3.50 14.16 -35.18
C PRO A 449 -4.58 14.71 -36.13
N GLY A 450 -5.53 15.47 -35.59
CA GLY A 450 -6.55 16.17 -36.38
C GLY A 450 -7.55 15.25 -37.08
N GLY A 451 -7.74 14.00 -36.62
CA GLY A 451 -8.80 13.12 -37.10
C GLY A 451 -10.18 13.81 -37.05
N PRO A 452 -11.15 13.39 -37.88
CA PRO A 452 -12.45 14.02 -37.93
C PRO A 452 -13.12 13.93 -36.54
N LEU A 453 -13.40 15.09 -35.95
CA LEU A 453 -14.15 15.19 -34.71
C LEU A 453 -15.62 15.37 -35.02
N GLU A 454 -16.49 14.50 -34.47
CA GLU A 454 -17.93 14.75 -34.47
C GLU A 454 -18.20 16.04 -33.69
N LYS A 455 -18.81 17.01 -34.31
CA LYS A 455 -19.32 18.18 -33.60
C LYS A 455 -20.49 17.72 -32.75
N LYS A 456 -20.39 17.85 -31.42
CA LYS A 456 -21.55 17.72 -30.54
C LYS A 456 -22.61 18.70 -31.04
N GLU A 457 -23.69 18.21 -31.63
CA GLU A 457 -24.87 19.02 -31.88
C GLU A 457 -25.36 19.50 -30.51
N LYS A 458 -25.41 20.83 -30.37
CA LYS A 458 -26.10 21.42 -29.23
C LYS A 458 -27.56 21.08 -29.39
N GLU A 459 -28.11 20.26 -28.53
CA GLU A 459 -29.56 20.09 -28.40
C GLU A 459 -30.20 21.47 -28.26
N LYS A 460 -30.95 21.84 -29.28
CA LYS A 460 -31.86 22.97 -29.23
C LYS A 460 -33.06 22.53 -28.39
N GLY A 461 -33.01 22.84 -27.12
CA GLY A 461 -34.23 22.78 -26.30
C GLY A 461 -35.20 23.83 -26.74
N ASP A 462 -36.40 23.41 -27.11
CA ASP A 462 -37.54 24.24 -27.39
C ASP A 462 -37.83 25.21 -26.23
N LYS A 463 -37.80 26.51 -26.56
CA LYS A 463 -38.25 27.57 -25.64
C LYS A 463 -39.74 27.79 -25.87
N GLU A 464 -40.53 27.34 -24.93
CA GLU A 464 -41.88 27.89 -24.78
C GLU A 464 -41.81 29.21 -23.98
N LYS A 465 -42.45 30.25 -24.57
CA LYS A 465 -42.48 31.62 -24.09
C LYS A 465 -43.46 31.79 -22.95
N THR A 466 -42.98 32.46 -21.88
CA THR A 466 -43.90 33.37 -21.13
C THR A 466 -43.13 34.64 -20.75
N ALA A 467 -43.81 35.72 -20.97
CA ALA A 467 -43.33 37.10 -20.87
C ALA A 467 -43.41 37.66 -19.44
N GLY A 468 -42.55 38.61 -19.14
CA GLY A 468 -42.87 39.59 -18.08
C GLY A 468 -41.63 40.26 -17.41
N SER A 469 -41.35 41.46 -17.93
CA SER A 469 -40.96 42.70 -17.24
C SER A 469 -39.54 42.92 -16.66
N GLU A 470 -38.77 43.69 -17.36
CA GLU A 470 -38.02 44.93 -17.03
C GLU A 470 -37.44 45.11 -15.61
N ASN A 471 -36.12 45.29 -15.40
CA ASN A 471 -35.45 46.58 -15.48
C ASN A 471 -33.93 46.47 -15.27
N ALA A 472 -33.24 47.20 -16.06
CA ALA A 472 -31.92 47.73 -16.20
C ALA A 472 -31.08 47.98 -14.93
N ALA A 473 -29.76 47.70 -15.01
CA ALA A 473 -28.75 48.75 -15.05
C ALA A 473 -27.35 48.14 -15.23
N LYS A 474 -26.58 48.75 -16.12
CA LYS A 474 -25.18 48.57 -16.44
C LYS A 474 -24.25 48.86 -15.28
N SER A 475 -23.12 48.16 -15.19
CA SER A 475 -21.82 48.84 -15.35
C SER A 475 -20.71 47.83 -15.55
N GLU A 476 -19.96 48.05 -16.60
CA GLU A 476 -18.64 47.51 -16.88
C GLU A 476 -17.63 47.97 -15.82
N ASN A 477 -16.72 47.11 -15.43
CA ASN A 477 -15.29 47.46 -15.44
C ASN A 477 -14.43 46.22 -15.23
N GLU A 478 -13.46 46.13 -16.13
CA GLU A 478 -12.30 45.28 -16.07
C GLU A 478 -11.42 45.63 -14.85
N ALA A 479 -10.76 44.63 -14.29
CA ALA A 479 -9.35 44.73 -13.89
C ALA A 479 -8.82 43.42 -13.33
N GLU A 480 -7.72 43.04 -13.82
CA GLU A 480 -6.74 42.02 -13.64
C GLU A 480 -6.34 41.74 -12.18
N ASP A 481 -5.91 40.46 -12.02
CA ASP A 481 -4.84 39.94 -11.17
C ASP A 481 -4.82 40.29 -9.66
N ALA A 482 -4.94 39.22 -8.87
CA ALA A 482 -3.91 38.77 -7.95
C ALA A 482 -4.36 37.54 -7.17
N ASP A 483 -3.75 36.43 -7.51
CA ASP A 483 -3.64 35.25 -6.67
C ASP A 483 -2.92 35.64 -5.36
N ASP A 484 -3.63 35.61 -4.23
CA ASP A 484 -3.01 35.59 -2.90
C ASP A 484 -3.83 34.69 -1.96
N GLY A 485 -3.43 33.40 -2.00
CA GLY A 485 -3.95 32.35 -1.14
C GLY A 485 -3.65 32.58 0.34
N THR A 486 -4.44 33.37 1.00
CA THR A 486 -4.42 33.45 2.46
C THR A 486 -5.36 32.39 3.03
N TYR A 487 -4.79 31.27 3.50
CA TYR A 487 -5.54 30.31 4.31
C TYR A 487 -5.90 30.92 5.65
N ILE A 488 -7.13 31.35 5.77
CA ILE A 488 -7.78 31.65 7.05
C ILE A 488 -8.35 30.33 7.56
N VAL A 489 -7.76 29.80 8.62
CA VAL A 489 -8.37 28.72 9.39
C VAL A 489 -9.54 29.32 10.17
N GLY A 490 -10.73 29.23 9.64
CA GLY A 490 -11.97 29.44 10.37
C GLY A 490 -12.31 28.16 11.12
N GLU A 491 -12.46 28.24 12.41
CA GLU A 491 -13.21 27.27 13.18
C GLU A 491 -14.68 27.36 12.73
N ASP A 492 -15.20 26.32 12.14
CA ASP A 492 -16.62 26.02 12.17
C ASP A 492 -16.80 24.57 12.58
N ASP A 493 -17.55 24.42 13.68
CA ASP A 493 -18.08 23.18 14.18
C ASP A 493 -18.93 22.51 13.11
N GLN A 494 -18.43 21.41 12.53
CA GLN A 494 -19.30 20.37 11.99
C GLN A 494 -18.53 19.08 11.69
N LYS A 495 -18.99 18.01 12.33
CA LYS A 495 -18.83 16.58 12.10
C LYS A 495 -17.42 16.07 11.71
N PRO A 496 -16.89 15.08 12.41
CA PRO A 496 -15.66 14.42 12.02
C PRO A 496 -15.84 13.74 10.67
N GLY A 497 -15.31 14.34 9.63
CA GLY A 497 -15.01 13.62 8.40
C GLY A 497 -13.92 12.62 8.73
N ALA A 498 -14.19 11.36 8.47
CA ALA A 498 -13.18 10.32 8.53
C ALA A 498 -12.07 10.70 7.56
N ASP A 499 -10.90 11.07 8.07
CA ASP A 499 -9.71 11.23 7.25
C ASP A 499 -9.37 9.83 6.69
N ALA A 500 -9.55 9.66 5.40
CA ALA A 500 -9.22 8.42 4.75
C ALA A 500 -7.73 8.10 4.92
N PRO A 501 -7.39 6.84 5.18
CA PRO A 501 -6.01 6.40 5.22
C PRO A 501 -5.34 6.69 3.88
N LEU A 502 -4.04 7.00 3.90
CA LEU A 502 -3.21 7.02 2.71
C LEU A 502 -3.53 5.78 1.88
N LEU A 503 -3.98 5.99 0.65
CA LEU A 503 -4.47 4.98 -0.28
C LEU A 503 -3.40 3.92 -0.56
N LEU A 504 -3.24 3.03 0.39
CA LEU A 504 -2.83 1.68 0.08
C LEU A 504 -4.03 1.08 -0.64
N GLY A 505 -3.84 0.61 -1.83
CA GLY A 505 -4.70 -0.40 -2.35
C GLY A 505 -4.83 -1.43 -1.24
N PRO A 506 -5.99 -2.00 -1.02
CA PRO A 506 -6.13 -2.94 0.07
C PRO A 506 -5.02 -3.97 -0.11
N GLY A 507 -4.16 -4.12 0.91
CA GLY A 507 -3.29 -5.28 0.98
C GLY A 507 -4.11 -6.54 0.81
N PRO A 508 -3.52 -7.71 0.64
CA PRO A 508 -4.29 -8.96 0.55
C PRO A 508 -5.40 -9.03 1.59
N LEU A 509 -5.14 -8.45 2.78
CA LEU A 509 -6.10 -8.27 3.87
C LEU A 509 -7.24 -7.28 3.57
N ALA A 510 -7.00 -6.16 2.92
CA ALA A 510 -8.02 -5.13 2.76
C ALA A 510 -8.80 -5.22 1.42
N ALA A 511 -8.25 -5.89 0.41
CA ALA A 511 -8.89 -6.04 -0.89
C ALA A 511 -9.96 -7.15 -0.90
N ALA A 512 -9.73 -8.23 -0.14
CA ALA A 512 -10.78 -9.22 0.10
C ALA A 512 -11.99 -8.64 0.88
N GLN A 513 -11.76 -7.61 1.71
CA GLN A 513 -12.84 -6.86 2.38
C GLN A 513 -13.81 -6.23 1.39
N HIS A 514 -13.30 -5.68 0.28
CA HIS A 514 -14.12 -4.99 -0.71
C HIS A 514 -14.97 -5.94 -1.51
N THR A 515 -14.40 -7.10 -1.91
CA THR A 515 -15.11 -8.12 -2.67
C THR A 515 -16.24 -8.75 -1.83
N ALA A 516 -15.96 -9.03 -0.55
CA ALA A 516 -16.96 -9.57 0.38
C ALA A 516 -18.10 -8.57 0.67
N LEU A 517 -17.79 -7.26 0.79
CA LEU A 517 -18.80 -6.22 0.98
C LEU A 517 -19.66 -6.00 -0.28
N LEU A 518 -19.09 -6.10 -1.47
CA LEU A 518 -19.83 -6.04 -2.74
C LEU A 518 -20.76 -7.23 -2.88
N HIS A 519 -20.32 -8.44 -2.56
CA HIS A 519 -21.18 -9.62 -2.58
C HIS A 519 -22.29 -9.57 -1.51
N GLN A 520 -22.03 -8.99 -0.34
CA GLN A 520 -23.08 -8.75 0.66
C GLN A 520 -24.08 -7.69 0.23
N ALA A 521 -23.63 -6.61 -0.40
CA ALA A 521 -24.50 -5.56 -0.93
C ALA A 521 -25.40 -6.08 -2.06
N ASP A 522 -24.87 -6.94 -2.93
CA ASP A 522 -25.62 -7.56 -4.01
C ASP A 522 -26.57 -8.64 -3.49
N ALA A 523 -26.18 -9.43 -2.50
CA ALA A 523 -27.07 -10.37 -1.83
C ALA A 523 -28.24 -9.68 -1.10
N VAL A 524 -28.01 -8.50 -0.52
CA VAL A 524 -29.05 -7.67 0.08
C VAL A 524 -29.96 -7.04 -0.97
N LYS A 525 -29.42 -6.60 -2.12
CA LYS A 525 -30.20 -6.10 -3.26
C LYS A 525 -31.06 -7.19 -3.88
N LEU A 526 -30.52 -8.40 -4.08
CA LEU A 526 -31.27 -9.55 -4.57
C LEU A 526 -32.38 -9.95 -3.61
N ARG A 527 -32.12 -9.99 -2.29
CA ARG A 527 -33.17 -10.26 -1.28
C ARG A 527 -34.26 -9.18 -1.22
N LYS A 528 -33.92 -7.91 -1.49
CA LYS A 528 -34.92 -6.83 -1.61
C LYS A 528 -35.73 -6.93 -2.91
N ALA A 529 -35.05 -7.25 -4.03
CA ALA A 529 -35.73 -7.46 -5.31
C ALA A 529 -36.67 -8.66 -5.28
N ASP A 530 -36.32 -9.75 -4.63
CA ASP A 530 -37.21 -10.91 -4.44
C ASP A 530 -38.38 -10.60 -3.50
N LYS A 531 -38.19 -9.76 -2.47
CA LYS A 531 -39.33 -9.28 -1.63
C LYS A 531 -40.26 -8.34 -2.37
N GLU A 532 -39.79 -7.54 -3.29
CA GLU A 532 -40.64 -6.68 -4.11
C GLU A 532 -41.37 -7.48 -5.23
N LYS A 533 -40.67 -8.45 -5.86
CA LYS A 533 -41.30 -9.36 -6.83
C LYS A 533 -42.40 -10.22 -6.19
N GLY A 534 -42.25 -10.61 -4.93
CA GLY A 534 -43.26 -11.34 -4.17
C GLY A 534 -44.54 -10.54 -3.84
N LYS A 535 -44.48 -9.21 -3.90
CA LYS A 535 -45.66 -8.35 -3.66
C LYS A 535 -46.45 -8.03 -4.92
N HIS A 536 -45.91 -8.22 -6.12
CA HIS A 536 -46.60 -7.93 -7.39
C HIS A 536 -47.18 -9.15 -8.11
N SER A 537 -47.04 -10.38 -7.58
CA SER A 537 -47.55 -11.60 -8.23
C SER A 537 -48.97 -12.00 -7.87
N LYS A 538 -49.74 -11.14 -7.20
CA LYS A 538 -51.16 -11.41 -6.85
C LYS A 538 -52.18 -10.59 -7.62
N ALA A 539 -51.84 -9.92 -8.69
CA ALA A 539 -52.82 -9.22 -9.54
C ALA A 539 -52.42 -9.36 -11.01
N SER A 540 -52.90 -10.35 -11.66
CA SER A 540 -53.45 -10.44 -13.02
C SER A 540 -53.22 -11.81 -13.66
N LYS A 541 -54.20 -12.66 -13.44
CA LYS A 541 -54.53 -13.70 -14.44
C LYS A 541 -55.55 -13.07 -15.35
N HIS A 542 -55.21 -12.82 -16.60
CA HIS A 542 -56.10 -13.04 -17.76
C HIS A 542 -55.43 -12.64 -19.08
N ALA A 543 -55.38 -13.64 -19.96
CA ALA A 543 -55.46 -13.56 -21.44
C ALA A 543 -54.29 -12.87 -22.18
N ARG A 544 -53.67 -13.44 -23.16
CA ARG A 544 -54.12 -14.13 -24.33
C ARG A 544 -52.98 -14.75 -25.11
N LYS A 545 -53.24 -15.91 -25.63
CA LYS A 545 -52.61 -16.69 -26.68
C LYS A 545 -52.55 -15.91 -28.02
N HIS A 546 -51.40 -15.93 -28.70
CA HIS A 546 -51.35 -16.16 -30.15
C HIS A 546 -49.97 -16.57 -30.62
N LYS A 547 -49.99 -17.62 -31.37
CA LYS A 547 -49.10 -18.25 -32.34
C LYS A 547 -48.44 -17.25 -33.30
N ASN A 548 -47.20 -17.52 -33.76
CA ASN A 548 -46.99 -18.20 -35.01
C ASN A 548 -45.47 -18.43 -35.29
N ASP A 549 -45.29 -19.60 -35.80
CA ASP A 549 -44.15 -20.19 -36.50
C ASP A 549 -43.65 -19.39 -37.70
N HIS A 550 -42.38 -19.60 -38.05
CA HIS A 550 -41.83 -20.00 -39.36
C HIS A 550 -40.30 -19.86 -39.27
N ALA A 551 -39.57 -20.92 -39.30
CA ALA A 551 -39.13 -21.70 -40.45
C ALA A 551 -37.76 -21.24 -41.02
N ALA A 552 -36.87 -22.19 -40.97
CA ALA A 552 -35.52 -22.37 -41.48
C ALA A 552 -35.33 -21.98 -42.96
N GLU A 553 -34.09 -21.82 -43.25
CA GLU A 553 -33.30 -22.31 -44.38
C GLU A 553 -32.32 -21.31 -44.97
N GLY A 554 -31.14 -21.78 -45.22
CA GLY A 554 -30.24 -21.17 -46.21
C GLY A 554 -28.75 -21.41 -46.03
N LEU A 555 -28.31 -22.59 -46.38
CA LEU A 555 -26.86 -22.90 -46.58
C LEU A 555 -26.18 -21.96 -47.60
N GLY A 556 -24.90 -21.63 -47.29
CA GLY A 556 -24.00 -21.05 -48.28
C GLY A 556 -22.53 -21.26 -47.87
N LYS A 557 -21.97 -22.34 -48.39
CA LYS A 557 -20.52 -22.66 -48.35
C LYS A 557 -19.77 -21.59 -49.15
N ASP A 558 -18.59 -21.20 -48.60
CA ASP A 558 -17.37 -21.13 -49.42
C ASP A 558 -16.12 -21.03 -48.59
N ALA A 559 -15.31 -22.06 -48.69
CA ALA A 559 -13.95 -22.18 -48.17
C ALA A 559 -13.02 -21.48 -49.16
N LYS A 560 -12.09 -20.67 -48.68
CA LYS A 560 -10.79 -20.44 -49.35
C LYS A 560 -9.68 -20.09 -48.38
N THR A 561 -8.88 -21.05 -48.11
CA THR A 561 -7.42 -21.17 -48.38
C THR A 561 -6.50 -20.26 -47.55
N TYR A 562 -5.83 -20.94 -46.64
CA TYR A 562 -4.60 -20.50 -45.98
C TYR A 562 -3.49 -20.28 -47.03
N VAL A 563 -2.75 -19.17 -46.86
CA VAL A 563 -1.40 -19.03 -47.36
C VAL A 563 -0.49 -18.66 -46.21
N LYS A 564 0.35 -19.62 -45.80
CA LYS A 564 1.55 -19.37 -45.01
C LYS A 564 2.50 -18.52 -45.86
N GLN A 565 3.00 -17.42 -45.31
CA GLN A 565 4.27 -16.88 -45.78
C GLN A 565 5.08 -16.40 -44.60
N GLY A 566 6.16 -17.13 -44.31
CA GLY A 566 7.26 -16.70 -43.51
C GLY A 566 8.10 -15.70 -44.31
N GLY A 567 8.59 -14.67 -43.66
CA GLY A 567 9.57 -13.74 -44.18
C GLY A 567 10.56 -13.37 -43.07
N ALA A 568 11.83 -13.62 -43.40
CA ALA A 568 13.00 -13.34 -42.55
C ALA A 568 13.21 -11.84 -42.24
N PRO A 569 13.99 -11.48 -41.23
CA PRO A 569 14.21 -10.10 -40.82
C PRO A 569 15.26 -9.44 -41.73
N GLY A 570 14.99 -8.18 -42.07
CA GLY A 570 15.96 -7.26 -42.60
C GLY A 570 15.65 -6.86 -44.04
N ALA A 571 15.13 -5.63 -44.21
CA ALA A 571 15.53 -4.75 -45.28
C ALA A 571 14.88 -3.36 -45.17
N TYR A 572 15.73 -2.35 -45.10
CA TYR A 572 15.61 -1.02 -45.65
C TYR A 572 14.24 -0.30 -45.59
N ALA A 573 14.14 0.62 -44.63
CA ALA A 573 13.23 1.76 -44.76
C ALA A 573 13.88 2.84 -45.69
N PRO A 574 13.17 3.38 -46.68
CA PRO A 574 13.64 4.53 -47.42
C PRO A 574 13.75 5.74 -46.50
N LYS A 575 14.80 6.56 -46.66
CA LYS A 575 14.92 7.86 -46.01
C LYS A 575 13.75 8.74 -46.43
N GLY A 576 12.74 8.83 -45.56
CA GLY A 576 11.68 9.83 -45.69
C GLY A 576 12.23 11.19 -45.29
N THR A 577 11.94 12.18 -46.08
CA THR A 577 12.15 13.60 -45.83
C THR A 577 11.67 13.98 -44.45
N ALA A 578 12.51 14.66 -43.65
CA ALA A 578 12.16 15.20 -42.36
C ALA A 578 10.88 16.06 -42.48
N ALA A 579 9.89 15.70 -41.67
CA ALA A 579 8.69 16.53 -41.53
C ALA A 579 9.08 17.90 -40.94
N PRO A 580 8.41 18.99 -41.34
CA PRO A 580 8.71 20.32 -40.81
C PRO A 580 8.48 20.35 -39.29
N ALA A 581 9.49 20.78 -38.56
CA ALA A 581 9.34 21.10 -37.13
C ALA A 581 8.38 22.28 -36.99
N GLY A 582 7.26 22.09 -36.27
CA GLY A 582 6.47 23.20 -35.77
C GLY A 582 4.99 23.26 -36.15
N ALA A 583 4.27 22.16 -36.14
CA ALA A 583 2.82 22.25 -35.90
C ALA A 583 2.56 21.71 -34.49
N ALA A 584 1.99 22.50 -33.61
CA ALA A 584 1.39 22.01 -32.37
C ALA A 584 0.43 20.89 -32.79
N ALA A 585 0.77 19.65 -32.47
CA ALA A 585 -0.05 18.49 -32.83
C ALA A 585 -1.42 18.70 -32.19
N GLY A 586 -2.46 18.87 -33.00
CA GLY A 586 -3.84 18.88 -32.50
C GLY A 586 -4.10 17.57 -31.72
N PRO A 587 -5.17 17.53 -30.92
CA PRO A 587 -5.50 16.33 -30.16
C PRO A 587 -5.59 15.11 -31.09
N LEU A 588 -5.07 13.99 -30.61
CA LEU A 588 -5.23 12.73 -31.34
C LEU A 588 -6.71 12.34 -31.35
N ALA A 589 -7.18 11.85 -32.47
CA ALA A 589 -8.55 11.39 -32.61
C ALA A 589 -8.62 10.10 -33.43
N LYS A 590 -9.63 9.28 -33.13
CA LYS A 590 -10.00 8.06 -33.85
C LYS A 590 -11.52 7.98 -33.91
N ASP A 591 -12.07 7.67 -35.08
CA ASP A 591 -13.52 7.51 -35.31
C ASP A 591 -14.35 8.70 -34.79
N GLY A 592 -13.88 9.93 -35.00
CA GLY A 592 -14.56 11.15 -34.53
C GLY A 592 -14.42 11.49 -33.06
N LYS A 593 -13.75 10.64 -32.24
CA LYS A 593 -13.57 10.82 -30.79
C LYS A 593 -12.16 11.23 -30.45
N PRO A 594 -11.95 12.25 -29.59
CA PRO A 594 -10.62 12.62 -29.14
C PRO A 594 -10.08 11.57 -28.17
N LEU A 595 -8.74 11.34 -28.15
CA LEU A 595 -8.08 10.51 -27.18
C LEU A 595 -8.01 11.27 -25.84
N THR A 596 -8.98 10.99 -24.99
CA THR A 596 -9.07 11.57 -23.65
C THR A 596 -9.27 10.44 -22.65
N LEU A 597 -8.48 10.42 -21.58
CA LEU A 597 -8.52 9.42 -20.52
C LEU A 597 -9.00 10.05 -19.21
N ARG A 598 -9.96 9.42 -18.53
CA ARG A 598 -10.43 9.82 -17.21
C ARG A 598 -9.37 9.44 -16.17
N PHE A 599 -8.81 10.44 -15.50
CA PHE A 599 -7.83 10.24 -14.44
C PHE A 599 -8.48 10.53 -13.10
N VAL A 600 -8.84 9.49 -12.38
CA VAL A 600 -9.53 9.60 -11.08
C VAL A 600 -8.48 9.71 -9.97
N LEU A 601 -8.66 10.68 -9.08
CA LEU A 601 -7.74 11.00 -7.99
C LEU A 601 -8.50 11.30 -6.70
N PRO A 602 -7.93 10.97 -5.53
CA PRO A 602 -8.51 11.36 -4.26
C PRO A 602 -8.35 12.86 -3.99
N SER A 603 -9.35 13.46 -3.34
CA SER A 603 -9.40 14.91 -3.06
C SER A 603 -8.89 15.28 -1.66
N GLY A 604 -8.84 14.33 -0.71
CA GLY A 604 -8.57 14.57 0.70
C GLY A 604 -7.17 15.12 1.01
N ALA A 605 -7.04 15.63 2.21
CA ALA A 605 -5.75 16.03 2.79
C ALA A 605 -4.86 14.78 2.93
N GLY A 606 -3.57 14.92 2.57
CA GLY A 606 -2.64 13.77 2.51
C GLY A 606 -2.50 13.16 1.12
N SER A 607 -3.38 13.49 0.17
CA SER A 607 -3.31 13.03 -1.22
C SER A 607 -2.60 14.02 -2.16
N GLU A 608 -2.05 15.13 -1.65
CA GLU A 608 -1.35 16.14 -2.45
C GLU A 608 -0.19 15.55 -3.24
N GLN A 609 0.54 14.60 -2.65
CA GLN A 609 1.66 13.95 -3.31
C GLN A 609 1.20 13.16 -4.54
N LEU A 610 0.10 12.40 -4.42
CA LEU A 610 -0.49 11.67 -5.55
C LEU A 610 -0.97 12.63 -6.64
N ARG A 611 -1.60 13.75 -6.26
CA ARG A 611 -2.03 14.78 -7.23
C ARG A 611 -0.84 15.41 -7.95
N THR A 612 0.24 15.70 -7.24
CA THR A 612 1.47 16.21 -7.85
C THR A 612 2.08 15.21 -8.84
N VAL A 613 2.04 13.93 -8.55
CA VAL A 613 2.48 12.86 -9.46
C VAL A 613 1.56 12.81 -10.68
N ALA A 614 0.25 12.88 -10.48
CA ALA A 614 -0.75 12.88 -11.55
C ALA A 614 -0.59 14.06 -12.50
N ASP A 615 -0.35 15.26 -11.99
CA ASP A 615 -0.10 16.46 -12.79
C ASP A 615 1.14 16.28 -13.70
N ARG A 616 2.20 15.66 -13.18
CA ARG A 616 3.38 15.33 -13.98
C ARG A 616 3.10 14.27 -15.04
N ILE A 617 2.33 13.24 -14.71
CA ILE A 617 1.88 12.21 -15.66
C ILE A 617 1.06 12.87 -16.78
N THR A 618 0.11 13.72 -16.44
CA THR A 618 -0.70 14.50 -17.41
C THR A 618 0.21 15.25 -18.39
N GLN A 619 1.19 15.99 -17.89
CA GLN A 619 2.15 16.72 -18.74
C GLN A 619 3.00 15.79 -19.64
N MET A 620 3.30 14.57 -19.21
CA MET A 620 4.00 13.58 -20.02
C MET A 620 3.10 13.02 -21.13
N LEU A 621 1.84 12.74 -20.80
CA LEU A 621 0.84 12.24 -21.75
C LEU A 621 0.45 13.28 -22.81
N GLU A 622 0.35 14.54 -22.44
CA GLU A 622 0.12 15.66 -23.38
C GLU A 622 1.20 15.74 -24.47
N LYS A 623 2.46 15.43 -24.12
CA LYS A 623 3.56 15.41 -25.11
C LYS A 623 3.37 14.39 -26.21
N ILE A 624 2.62 13.33 -25.99
CA ILE A 624 2.28 12.32 -27.00
C ILE A 624 0.89 12.53 -27.62
N GLY A 625 0.18 13.60 -27.25
CA GLY A 625 -1.13 13.97 -27.79
C GLY A 625 -2.31 13.32 -27.05
N VAL A 626 -2.08 12.66 -25.90
CA VAL A 626 -3.12 12.10 -25.03
C VAL A 626 -3.56 13.17 -24.04
N ARG A 627 -4.86 13.41 -23.95
CA ARG A 627 -5.47 14.31 -22.96
C ARG A 627 -5.93 13.53 -21.76
N THR A 628 -5.89 14.14 -20.59
CA THR A 628 -6.46 13.59 -19.36
C THR A 628 -7.60 14.47 -18.87
N ASP A 629 -8.68 13.85 -18.40
CA ASP A 629 -9.76 14.50 -17.68
C ASP A 629 -9.64 14.12 -16.21
N ILE A 630 -9.17 15.07 -15.39
CA ILE A 630 -8.89 14.83 -13.97
C ILE A 630 -10.18 14.95 -13.17
N MET A 631 -10.59 13.84 -12.54
CA MET A 631 -11.73 13.76 -11.65
C MET A 631 -11.24 13.58 -10.21
N LYS A 632 -11.51 14.58 -9.36
CA LYS A 632 -11.22 14.50 -7.91
C LYS A 632 -12.46 14.02 -7.19
N VAL A 633 -12.33 12.95 -6.41
CA VAL A 633 -13.41 12.30 -5.68
C VAL A 633 -13.06 12.17 -4.21
N ASP A 634 -14.08 12.01 -3.36
CA ASP A 634 -13.87 11.84 -1.93
C ASP A 634 -13.07 10.56 -1.64
N ASP A 635 -12.22 10.60 -0.64
CA ASP A 635 -11.31 9.52 -0.30
C ASP A 635 -12.06 8.22 0.04
N GLU A 636 -13.22 8.30 0.71
CA GLU A 636 -14.06 7.13 1.02
C GLU A 636 -14.63 6.46 -0.23
N SER A 637 -15.01 7.25 -1.24
CA SER A 637 -15.56 6.74 -2.50
C SER A 637 -14.48 6.33 -3.50
N TYR A 638 -13.27 6.87 -3.38
CA TYR A 638 -12.20 6.70 -4.35
C TYR A 638 -11.95 5.24 -4.69
N PHE A 639 -11.72 4.42 -3.68
CA PHE A 639 -11.39 3.02 -3.94
C PHE A 639 -12.63 2.20 -4.27
N LYS A 640 -13.68 2.31 -3.47
CA LYS A 640 -14.88 1.49 -3.58
C LYS A 640 -15.69 1.78 -4.84
N ASP A 641 -15.98 3.07 -5.07
CA ASP A 641 -16.93 3.48 -6.10
C ASP A 641 -16.25 3.73 -7.45
N HIS A 642 -14.92 3.88 -7.49
CA HIS A 642 -14.18 4.15 -8.73
C HIS A 642 -13.18 3.05 -9.09
N ILE A 643 -12.27 2.68 -8.18
CA ILE A 643 -11.22 1.70 -8.52
C ILE A 643 -11.79 0.29 -8.62
N ALA A 644 -12.43 -0.19 -7.56
CA ALA A 644 -13.00 -1.55 -7.50
C ALA A 644 -14.14 -1.73 -8.53
N SER A 645 -14.98 -0.71 -8.72
CA SER A 645 -16.06 -0.74 -9.72
C SER A 645 -15.57 -0.59 -11.17
N GLY A 646 -14.33 -0.09 -11.39
CA GLY A 646 -13.77 0.16 -12.73
C GLY A 646 -14.18 1.49 -13.36
N GLN A 647 -14.68 2.44 -12.58
CA GLN A 647 -15.12 3.75 -13.08
C GLN A 647 -13.94 4.72 -13.27
N TYR A 648 -12.88 4.28 -13.96
CA TYR A 648 -11.69 5.05 -14.27
C TYR A 648 -11.02 4.52 -15.54
N ASP A 649 -10.19 5.34 -16.17
CA ASP A 649 -9.25 4.91 -17.20
C ASP A 649 -7.83 4.86 -16.61
N LEU A 650 -7.44 5.92 -15.89
CA LEU A 650 -6.18 6.02 -15.15
C LEU A 650 -6.45 6.24 -13.66
N ALA A 651 -5.65 5.62 -12.79
CA ALA A 651 -5.70 5.83 -11.35
C ALA A 651 -4.33 5.63 -10.71
N LEU A 652 -4.10 6.26 -9.54
CA LEU A 652 -2.90 6.08 -8.73
C LEU A 652 -3.28 5.46 -7.39
N TYR A 653 -2.80 4.27 -7.12
CA TYR A 653 -2.93 3.62 -5.82
C TYR A 653 -1.72 2.71 -5.55
N SER A 654 -1.65 2.16 -4.34
CA SER A 654 -0.48 1.40 -3.92
C SER A 654 -0.85 -0.04 -3.58
N TRP A 655 0.08 -0.95 -3.87
CA TRP A 655 0.02 -2.34 -3.41
C TRP A 655 1.09 -2.59 -2.37
N PRO A 656 0.78 -3.36 -1.31
CA PRO A 656 1.81 -3.87 -0.41
C PRO A 656 2.63 -4.93 -1.13
N ALA A 657 3.92 -4.96 -0.85
CA ALA A 657 4.76 -6.11 -1.18
C ALA A 657 4.58 -7.20 -0.13
N SER A 658 4.75 -8.43 -0.55
CA SER A 658 4.59 -9.61 0.29
C SER A 658 5.89 -10.41 0.38
N ALA A 659 6.02 -11.21 1.43
CA ALA A 659 7.02 -12.27 1.50
C ALA A 659 6.63 -13.50 0.66
N TYR A 660 5.39 -13.56 0.20
CA TYR A 660 4.76 -14.70 -0.48
C TYR A 660 4.13 -14.24 -1.81
N PRO A 661 4.96 -13.77 -2.76
CA PRO A 661 4.48 -13.09 -3.95
C PRO A 661 3.62 -13.97 -4.86
N ALA A 662 3.87 -15.28 -4.93
CA ALA A 662 3.08 -16.17 -5.76
C ALA A 662 1.62 -16.24 -5.29
N THR A 663 1.40 -16.44 -3.99
CA THR A 663 0.07 -16.55 -3.39
C THR A 663 -0.66 -15.21 -3.35
N ASP A 664 0.02 -14.16 -2.85
CA ASP A 664 -0.65 -12.89 -2.55
C ASP A 664 -0.89 -12.02 -3.81
N ALA A 665 -0.05 -12.14 -4.82
CA ALA A 665 -0.20 -11.35 -6.04
C ALA A 665 -1.10 -12.03 -7.11
N ARG A 666 -1.33 -13.33 -7.02
CA ARG A 666 -2.19 -14.03 -7.98
C ARG A 666 -3.56 -13.36 -8.16
N PRO A 667 -4.34 -13.05 -7.11
CA PRO A 667 -5.64 -12.39 -7.28
C PRO A 667 -5.54 -10.96 -7.84
N ILE A 668 -4.37 -10.31 -7.69
CA ILE A 668 -4.13 -8.94 -8.19
C ILE A 668 -3.95 -8.92 -9.71
N TYR A 669 -3.41 -10.00 -10.29
CA TYR A 669 -3.09 -10.09 -11.71
C TYR A 669 -3.84 -11.19 -12.45
N ALA A 670 -4.73 -11.92 -11.74
CA ALA A 670 -5.57 -12.94 -12.32
C ALA A 670 -6.39 -12.42 -13.50
N LYS A 671 -6.55 -13.23 -14.53
CA LYS A 671 -7.35 -12.90 -15.69
C LYS A 671 -8.82 -12.71 -15.29
N PRO A 672 -9.46 -11.58 -15.64
CA PRO A 672 -10.89 -11.43 -15.40
C PRO A 672 -11.72 -12.51 -16.09
N VAL A 673 -12.66 -13.09 -15.37
CA VAL A 673 -13.51 -14.18 -15.87
C VAL A 673 -14.96 -13.71 -16.03
N PRO A 674 -15.60 -13.94 -17.17
CA PRO A 674 -17.03 -13.62 -17.34
C PRO A 674 -17.90 -14.41 -16.35
N ALA A 675 -18.76 -13.71 -15.62
CA ALA A 675 -19.77 -14.31 -14.76
C ALA A 675 -21.03 -14.65 -15.57
N ALA A 676 -21.90 -15.49 -15.00
CA ALA A 676 -23.12 -15.95 -15.66
C ALA A 676 -24.13 -14.84 -15.99
N ASP A 677 -24.06 -13.72 -15.29
CA ASP A 677 -24.89 -12.52 -15.51
C ASP A 677 -24.29 -11.53 -16.53
N GLY A 678 -23.14 -11.86 -17.14
CA GLY A 678 -22.42 -11.02 -18.09
C GLY A 678 -21.49 -10.01 -17.45
N SER A 679 -21.41 -9.93 -16.12
CA SER A 679 -20.39 -9.14 -15.43
C SER A 679 -19.01 -9.83 -15.47
N LEU A 680 -17.96 -9.11 -15.04
CA LEU A 680 -16.62 -9.69 -14.90
C LEU A 680 -16.33 -9.94 -13.42
N THR A 681 -15.92 -11.17 -13.10
CA THR A 681 -15.27 -11.47 -11.83
C THR A 681 -13.81 -11.06 -11.94
N VAL A 682 -13.40 -10.08 -11.17
CA VAL A 682 -12.07 -9.46 -11.29
C VAL A 682 -11.17 -9.76 -10.09
N GLU A 683 -11.63 -10.50 -9.09
CA GLU A 683 -10.93 -10.70 -7.83
C GLU A 683 -10.35 -9.37 -7.30
N GLN A 684 -9.03 -9.22 -7.27
CA GLN A 684 -8.33 -7.97 -6.93
C GLN A 684 -7.68 -7.31 -8.16
N ASN A 685 -7.91 -7.85 -9.37
CA ASN A 685 -7.35 -7.29 -10.59
C ASN A 685 -8.15 -6.06 -11.04
N TYR A 686 -7.96 -4.94 -10.34
CA TYR A 686 -8.68 -3.69 -10.65
C TYR A 686 -8.28 -3.07 -11.99
N THR A 687 -7.13 -3.45 -12.57
CA THR A 687 -6.76 -3.06 -13.93
C THR A 687 -7.54 -3.80 -14.99
N ARG A 688 -8.10 -4.97 -14.64
CA ARG A 688 -8.83 -5.88 -15.54
C ARG A 688 -7.98 -6.36 -16.73
N VAL A 689 -6.66 -6.34 -16.55
CA VAL A 689 -5.67 -6.81 -17.53
C VAL A 689 -4.98 -8.04 -16.97
N GLY A 690 -5.21 -9.18 -17.56
CA GLY A 690 -4.63 -10.48 -17.15
C GLY A 690 -4.71 -11.48 -18.29
N THR A 691 -3.95 -12.55 -18.22
CA THR A 691 -3.87 -13.60 -19.25
C THR A 691 -3.83 -14.98 -18.62
N ASP A 692 -4.30 -16.01 -19.35
CA ASP A 692 -4.21 -17.40 -18.92
C ASP A 692 -2.78 -17.84 -18.59
N GLN A 693 -1.79 -17.26 -19.28
CA GLN A 693 -0.38 -17.56 -19.01
C GLN A 693 0.11 -16.98 -17.69
N ILE A 694 -0.39 -15.78 -17.27
CA ILE A 694 -0.09 -15.22 -15.96
C ILE A 694 -0.68 -16.12 -14.87
N ASP A 695 -1.95 -16.53 -15.03
CA ASP A 695 -2.62 -17.43 -14.09
C ASP A 695 -1.88 -18.76 -13.94
N GLN A 696 -1.49 -19.35 -15.06
CA GLN A 696 -0.74 -20.61 -15.07
C GLN A 696 0.60 -20.49 -14.33
N LEU A 697 1.37 -19.43 -14.57
CA LEU A 697 2.67 -19.21 -13.92
C LEU A 697 2.51 -19.05 -12.40
N PHE A 698 1.47 -18.34 -11.94
CA PHE A 698 1.18 -18.25 -10.52
C PHE A 698 0.74 -19.59 -9.91
N ASP A 699 -0.16 -20.33 -10.60
CA ASP A 699 -0.64 -21.61 -10.11
C ASP A 699 0.50 -22.67 -10.03
N GLU A 700 1.45 -22.63 -10.96
CA GLU A 700 2.68 -23.44 -10.93
C GLU A 700 3.59 -23.00 -9.78
N ALA A 701 3.87 -21.69 -9.62
CA ALA A 701 4.74 -21.17 -8.58
C ALA A 701 4.22 -21.49 -7.17
N ILE A 702 2.90 -21.36 -6.95
CA ILE A 702 2.27 -21.69 -5.65
C ILE A 702 2.47 -23.16 -5.28
N GLY A 703 2.62 -24.05 -6.28
CA GLY A 703 2.82 -25.48 -6.08
C GLY A 703 4.27 -25.95 -6.07
N GLU A 704 5.21 -25.09 -6.45
CA GLU A 704 6.62 -25.45 -6.63
C GLU A 704 7.37 -25.38 -5.29
N LEU A 705 7.95 -26.51 -4.86
CA LEU A 705 8.64 -26.60 -3.57
C LEU A 705 10.14 -26.28 -3.64
N ASP A 706 10.73 -26.26 -4.84
CA ASP A 706 12.08 -25.75 -5.04
C ASP A 706 12.05 -24.22 -5.10
N GLU A 707 12.69 -23.58 -4.15
CA GLU A 707 12.69 -22.11 -4.06
C GLU A 707 13.35 -21.40 -5.26
N GLY A 708 14.24 -22.07 -5.99
CA GLY A 708 14.88 -21.54 -7.19
C GLY A 708 13.94 -21.54 -8.38
N GLU A 709 13.24 -22.65 -8.60
CA GLU A 709 12.25 -22.80 -9.66
C GLU A 709 11.02 -21.92 -9.37
N GLU A 710 10.54 -21.85 -8.11
CA GLU A 710 9.46 -20.93 -7.71
C GLU A 710 9.80 -19.49 -8.07
N ARG A 711 11.00 -18.99 -7.70
CA ARG A 711 11.46 -17.64 -8.06
C ARG A 711 11.56 -17.44 -9.58
N SER A 712 11.95 -18.47 -10.32
CA SER A 712 11.98 -18.43 -11.79
C SER A 712 10.58 -18.24 -12.39
N LEU A 713 9.57 -18.94 -11.87
CA LEU A 713 8.18 -18.81 -12.28
C LEU A 713 7.61 -17.44 -11.93
N VAL A 714 7.87 -16.94 -10.72
CA VAL A 714 7.48 -15.59 -10.28
C VAL A 714 8.11 -14.52 -11.19
N LYS A 715 9.39 -14.65 -11.52
CA LYS A 715 10.08 -13.75 -12.47
C LYS A 715 9.42 -13.75 -13.86
N GLN A 716 9.04 -14.90 -14.37
CA GLN A 716 8.35 -15.01 -15.64
C GLN A 716 6.96 -14.37 -15.59
N ALA A 717 6.21 -14.58 -14.49
CA ALA A 717 4.91 -13.94 -14.27
C ALA A 717 5.04 -12.41 -14.29
N ASP A 718 6.00 -11.84 -13.56
CA ASP A 718 6.24 -10.40 -13.54
C ASP A 718 6.58 -9.83 -14.93
N ALA A 719 7.42 -10.52 -15.71
CA ALA A 719 7.72 -10.10 -17.09
C ALA A 719 6.47 -10.07 -17.99
N ARG A 720 5.51 -10.98 -17.77
CA ARG A 720 4.22 -10.97 -18.49
C ARG A 720 3.30 -9.86 -18.04
N ILE A 721 3.29 -9.54 -16.74
CA ILE A 721 2.54 -8.41 -16.20
C ILE A 721 3.05 -7.09 -16.80
N TRP A 722 4.38 -6.91 -16.86
CA TRP A 722 4.99 -5.77 -17.53
C TRP A 722 4.60 -5.66 -19.01
N ALA A 723 4.68 -6.78 -19.72
CA ALA A 723 4.32 -6.82 -21.16
C ALA A 723 2.86 -6.44 -21.41
N ALA A 724 1.94 -6.83 -20.52
CA ALA A 724 0.51 -6.54 -20.62
C ALA A 724 0.18 -5.05 -20.37
N ALA A 725 1.08 -4.31 -19.71
CA ALA A 725 1.01 -2.87 -19.43
C ALA A 725 -0.33 -2.41 -18.78
N GLY A 726 -0.91 -3.24 -17.91
CA GLY A 726 -2.08 -2.86 -17.13
C GLY A 726 -1.73 -2.09 -15.86
N SER A 727 -0.53 -2.35 -15.33
CA SER A 727 0.02 -1.74 -14.13
C SER A 727 1.43 -1.24 -14.42
N ILE A 728 1.76 -0.06 -13.93
CA ILE A 728 3.08 0.55 -14.09
C ILE A 728 3.57 0.98 -12.70
N PRO A 729 4.40 0.18 -12.03
CA PRO A 729 5.03 0.57 -10.77
C PRO A 729 5.89 1.82 -10.94
N LEU A 730 5.75 2.77 -10.02
CA LEU A 730 6.42 4.07 -10.12
C LEU A 730 7.55 4.20 -9.09
N TYR A 731 7.21 4.10 -7.81
CA TYR A 731 8.16 4.26 -6.70
C TYR A 731 7.65 3.55 -5.45
N GLN A 732 8.59 3.12 -4.61
CA GLN A 732 8.27 2.59 -3.29
C GLN A 732 7.84 3.74 -2.37
N ARG A 733 6.83 3.52 -1.56
CA ARG A 733 6.23 4.57 -0.73
C ARG A 733 7.18 5.00 0.38
N PRO A 734 7.30 6.31 0.67
CA PRO A 734 8.05 6.78 1.83
C PRO A 734 7.32 6.46 3.13
N GLU A 735 8.04 5.94 4.10
CA GLU A 735 7.62 5.76 5.48
C GLU A 735 8.23 6.87 6.35
N LEU A 736 7.39 7.71 6.93
CA LEU A 736 7.78 8.85 7.76
C LEU A 736 7.16 8.69 9.13
N VAL A 737 7.98 8.45 10.15
CA VAL A 737 7.50 8.19 11.51
C VAL A 737 8.12 9.18 12.49
N ALA A 738 7.27 9.98 13.14
CA ALA A 738 7.71 10.77 14.28
C ALA A 738 7.86 9.90 15.52
N ALA A 739 8.99 9.98 16.16
CA ALA A 739 9.24 9.30 17.43
C ALA A 739 9.87 10.25 18.43
N ARG A 740 9.58 10.11 19.74
CA ARG A 740 10.36 10.80 20.76
C ARG A 740 11.82 10.41 20.63
N THR A 741 12.72 11.35 20.83
CA THR A 741 14.16 11.15 20.68
C THR A 741 14.75 10.04 21.57
N ASN A 742 14.07 9.70 22.66
CA ASN A 742 14.47 8.65 23.59
C ASN A 742 13.70 7.33 23.41
N VAL A 743 12.82 7.19 22.40
CA VAL A 743 12.19 5.91 22.05
C VAL A 743 13.17 5.09 21.22
N ALA A 744 13.33 3.82 21.54
CA ALA A 744 14.18 2.86 20.84
C ALA A 744 13.38 1.66 20.34
N ASN A 745 13.89 1.02 19.29
CA ASN A 745 13.34 -0.17 18.64
C ASN A 745 11.92 0.04 18.08
N ALA A 746 11.56 1.29 17.76
CA ALA A 746 10.30 1.63 17.10
C ALA A 746 10.48 2.84 16.19
N GLY A 747 9.86 2.85 15.04
CA GLY A 747 9.99 3.93 14.04
C GLY A 747 9.56 3.46 12.67
N ALA A 748 10.33 3.77 11.65
CA ALA A 748 10.14 3.31 10.29
C ALA A 748 10.74 1.91 10.13
N PHE A 749 9.87 0.91 10.09
CA PHE A 749 10.25 -0.50 10.16
C PHE A 749 10.64 -1.08 8.79
N GLY A 750 10.17 -0.50 7.68
CA GLY A 750 10.28 -1.13 6.37
C GLY A 750 9.58 -2.49 6.36
N PHE A 751 10.30 -3.53 5.93
CA PHE A 751 9.76 -4.90 5.91
C PHE A 751 9.67 -5.58 7.28
N GLN A 752 10.45 -5.13 8.25
CA GLN A 752 10.54 -5.81 9.53
C GLN A 752 9.25 -5.64 10.34
N GLU A 753 8.76 -6.73 10.89
CA GLU A 753 7.67 -6.67 11.87
C GLU A 753 8.17 -6.14 13.23
N PRO A 754 7.35 -5.32 13.94
CA PRO A 754 7.71 -4.81 15.26
C PRO A 754 7.93 -5.92 16.27
N GLN A 755 9.07 -5.91 16.95
CA GLN A 755 9.32 -6.75 18.12
C GLN A 755 8.83 -6.03 19.36
N TYR A 756 7.54 -6.13 19.67
CA TYR A 756 6.86 -5.35 20.70
C TYR A 756 7.51 -5.44 22.08
N GLN A 757 8.05 -6.62 22.46
CA GLN A 757 8.74 -6.81 23.75
C GLN A 757 10.05 -6.00 23.87
N ASN A 758 10.63 -5.57 22.76
CA ASN A 758 11.90 -4.83 22.72
C ASN A 758 11.71 -3.32 22.61
N ILE A 759 10.49 -2.84 22.33
CA ILE A 759 10.19 -1.40 22.23
C ILE A 759 10.24 -0.78 23.63
N GLY A 760 10.87 0.39 23.76
CA GLY A 760 10.87 1.13 25.01
C GLY A 760 11.63 2.44 24.98
N TYR A 761 11.87 2.97 26.17
CA TYR A 761 12.59 4.24 26.34
C TYR A 761 14.04 3.99 26.76
N LEU A 762 14.99 4.70 26.14
CA LEU A 762 16.39 4.64 26.51
C LEU A 762 16.63 5.05 27.98
N LYS A 763 17.56 4.41 28.63
CA LYS A 763 18.10 4.85 29.93
C LYS A 763 18.80 6.21 29.77
N ALA A 764 18.90 6.97 30.85
CA ALA A 764 19.62 8.24 30.83
C ALA A 764 21.07 8.03 30.37
N GLY A 765 21.50 8.79 29.36
CA GLY A 765 22.83 8.70 28.77
C GLY A 765 23.05 7.58 27.74
N ALA A 766 22.12 6.64 27.61
CA ALA A 766 22.17 5.63 26.55
C ALA A 766 21.90 6.26 25.16
N LYS A 767 22.52 5.70 24.15
CA LYS A 767 22.35 6.12 22.74
C LYS A 767 21.93 4.91 21.91
N PRO A 768 21.12 5.11 20.88
CA PRO A 768 20.87 4.05 19.91
C PRO A 768 22.17 3.56 19.29
N SER A 769 22.21 2.29 18.93
CA SER A 769 23.28 1.75 18.07
C SER A 769 23.18 2.41 16.69
N ALA A 770 24.27 2.53 15.97
CA ALA A 770 24.19 2.91 14.57
C ALA A 770 23.33 1.87 13.83
N SER A 771 22.35 2.32 13.06
CA SER A 771 21.65 1.41 12.14
C SER A 771 22.71 0.75 11.25
N PRO A 772 22.65 -0.56 11.00
CA PRO A 772 23.53 -1.15 10.02
C PRO A 772 23.38 -0.37 8.71
N ALA A 773 24.46 0.08 8.16
CA ALA A 773 24.45 0.73 6.85
C ALA A 773 23.90 -0.28 5.84
N SER A 774 22.85 0.11 5.13
CA SER A 774 22.24 -0.64 4.03
C SER A 774 23.21 -0.84 2.88
#